data_603ea428a76651b87c38d56a85a2901a
#
_entry.id   603ea428a76651b87c38d56a85a2901a
#
_cell.length_a   1.000
_cell.length_b   1.000
_cell.length_c   1.000
_cell.angle_alpha   90.00
_cell.angle_beta   90.00
_cell.angle_gamma   90.00
#
_symmetry.space_group_name_H-M   'P 1'
#
loop_
_entity.id
_entity.type
_entity.pdbx_description
1 polymer ?
#
loop_
_entity_poly.entity_id
_entity_poly.type
_entity_poly.pdbx_seq_one_letter_code
_entity_poly.pdbx_strand_id
1 'polypeptide(L)'
;MTIPSDFSILPLTQPVVIITLVLVIILCAPLLFSRLKIPNIVGLILAGVAVGPYGFNLLARDASFEIFGQVGILYLMFLAAVEIDMYHLRKNYRMGVAFGLLTFLIPAGIGIPLTHYALHTGWTSSVLIASMYASHTLISYPVVSRFGLSNNRGVVIAVCGTIVAVLLALLALAEVVEVRVSGHFDVLSLLLLLVEMCIYALGVGWSFPRITRWFFRKTSDPVMQFIFILTLVLVASTLARMIGLEAILGAFYAGLVLNRFIPSRSALMQRISFVGNAIFIPYFLIGVGMLINVHVISRGWGVAYTALVMTATALGTKWIAVLVGQRVAGLSRDERRLMFGLTSGKAAATIAATMIGYQYGLLTEDMMNGAVVMILVCCIVASVSSDRAARSIRISLSAAELESAPPLKAGFARQIVAVSNPLTAEGIMRMAMFMRNPLNTEPVTALFVRRNDDPVLTRDGRQSLQIACSAAESMDVSCRNVERFDLNVMAGVTNVMREYHATEVVIGLHRRSNIVDSFFGNMIEQLLRSTTHMVIMSRCFVPVDTLRRIFVYVPRNAEYETGFSEWIARVSNLGAQLGCQVRFLCMRSTAEYIEAHIDEGGYAVRRHYADMENWDDFIILSSQVGEDDLLIVIGARKGSVSYTGDYENMPSFLGRNFRRHNLALIIPEQFGAKRQNG
;
A
#
# COMPACT_ATOMS: atom_id res chain seq x y z
N MET A 1 0.48 -29.17 -45.02
CA MET A 1 1.07 -28.25 -44.07
C MET A 1 1.89 -29.09 -43.08
N THR A 2 3.19 -29.20 -43.28
CA THR A 2 4.09 -29.92 -42.35
C THR A 2 4.29 -29.01 -41.12
N ILE A 3 3.85 -29.47 -39.95
CA ILE A 3 4.12 -28.80 -38.69
C ILE A 3 5.65 -28.73 -38.55
N PRO A 4 6.26 -27.55 -38.35
CA PRO A 4 7.71 -27.44 -38.18
C PRO A 4 8.17 -28.37 -37.04
N SER A 5 9.29 -29.04 -37.21
CA SER A 5 9.87 -30.02 -36.27
C SER A 5 10.04 -29.50 -34.85
N ASP A 6 10.12 -28.20 -34.67
CA ASP A 6 10.27 -27.52 -33.38
C ASP A 6 9.01 -27.57 -32.49
N PHE A 7 7.85 -27.92 -33.02
CA PHE A 7 6.61 -28.08 -32.23
C PHE A 7 6.35 -29.50 -31.74
N SER A 8 7.15 -30.46 -32.16
CA SER A 8 6.91 -31.90 -31.88
C SER A 8 7.75 -32.45 -30.70
N ILE A 9 8.63 -31.65 -30.12
CA ILE A 9 9.53 -32.09 -29.01
C ILE A 9 9.14 -31.36 -27.72
N LEU A 10 8.64 -32.11 -26.73
CA LEU A 10 8.44 -31.65 -25.37
C LEU A 10 9.75 -31.77 -24.57
N PRO A 11 10.12 -30.79 -23.74
CA PRO A 11 9.40 -29.54 -23.43
C PRO A 11 9.51 -28.49 -24.54
N LEU A 12 8.53 -27.57 -24.60
CA LEU A 12 8.48 -26.47 -25.55
C LEU A 12 9.70 -25.54 -25.35
N THR A 13 10.42 -25.23 -26.44
CA THR A 13 11.67 -24.45 -26.38
C THR A 13 11.52 -23.03 -26.98
N GLN A 14 10.49 -22.80 -27.80
CA GLN A 14 10.30 -21.49 -28.43
C GLN A 14 9.76 -20.45 -27.44
N PRO A 15 10.44 -19.31 -27.22
CA PRO A 15 10.06 -18.32 -26.21
C PRO A 15 8.62 -17.78 -26.39
N VAL A 16 8.20 -17.54 -27.63
CA VAL A 16 6.85 -17.04 -27.93
C VAL A 16 5.77 -18.05 -27.52
N VAL A 17 6.02 -19.34 -27.78
CA VAL A 17 5.07 -20.42 -27.44
C VAL A 17 5.00 -20.60 -25.92
N ILE A 18 6.13 -20.51 -25.22
CA ILE A 18 6.19 -20.56 -23.75
C ILE A 18 5.35 -19.41 -23.15
N ILE A 19 5.59 -18.17 -23.58
CA ILE A 19 4.84 -17.00 -23.10
C ILE A 19 3.35 -17.13 -23.42
N THR A 20 3.00 -17.57 -24.63
CA THR A 20 1.61 -17.80 -25.04
C THR A 20 0.93 -18.83 -24.14
N LEU A 21 1.59 -19.96 -23.86
CA LEU A 21 1.04 -21.01 -22.99
C LEU A 21 0.86 -20.48 -21.55
N VAL A 22 1.82 -19.73 -21.02
CA VAL A 22 1.70 -19.13 -19.70
C VAL A 22 0.54 -18.13 -19.63
N LEU A 23 0.36 -17.28 -20.65
CA LEU A 23 -0.77 -16.34 -20.69
C LEU A 23 -2.11 -17.08 -20.80
N VAL A 24 -2.18 -18.16 -21.57
CA VAL A 24 -3.38 -19.03 -21.63
C VAL A 24 -3.67 -19.65 -20.26
N ILE A 25 -2.65 -20.11 -19.53
CA ILE A 25 -2.81 -20.64 -18.17
C ILE A 25 -3.31 -19.55 -17.24
N ILE A 26 -2.71 -18.35 -17.26
CA ILE A 26 -3.13 -17.22 -16.44
C ILE A 26 -4.59 -16.85 -16.68
N LEU A 27 -5.06 -16.94 -17.92
CA LEU A 27 -6.44 -16.66 -18.29
C LEU A 27 -7.39 -17.81 -17.90
N CYS A 28 -7.03 -19.04 -18.24
CA CYS A 28 -7.95 -20.19 -18.16
C CYS A 28 -7.97 -20.86 -16.76
N ALA A 29 -6.84 -20.91 -16.07
CA ALA A 29 -6.77 -21.60 -14.77
C ALA A 29 -7.72 -20.95 -13.72
N PRO A 30 -7.76 -19.62 -13.52
CA PRO A 30 -8.72 -19.03 -12.60
C PRO A 30 -10.19 -19.30 -12.98
N LEU A 31 -10.51 -19.31 -14.26
CA LEU A 31 -11.87 -19.60 -14.75
C LEU A 31 -12.27 -21.05 -14.49
N LEU A 32 -11.36 -21.99 -14.74
CA LEU A 32 -11.60 -23.42 -14.52
C LEU A 32 -11.74 -23.74 -13.03
N PHE A 33 -10.77 -23.29 -12.21
CA PHE A 33 -10.71 -23.59 -10.79
C PHE A 33 -11.78 -22.84 -9.98
N SER A 34 -12.26 -21.68 -10.44
CA SER A 34 -13.38 -20.98 -9.80
C SER A 34 -14.68 -21.82 -9.84
N ARG A 35 -14.92 -22.59 -10.90
CA ARG A 35 -16.05 -23.54 -10.99
C ARG A 35 -15.94 -24.67 -9.98
N LEU A 36 -14.72 -25.06 -9.62
CA LEU A 36 -14.42 -26.07 -8.61
C LEU A 36 -14.36 -25.49 -7.18
N LYS A 37 -14.67 -24.19 -7.00
CA LYS A 37 -14.56 -23.46 -5.72
C LYS A 37 -13.15 -23.47 -5.12
N ILE A 38 -12.12 -23.61 -5.96
CA ILE A 38 -10.71 -23.57 -5.57
C ILE A 38 -10.22 -22.13 -5.71
N PRO A 39 -9.49 -21.59 -4.71
CA PRO A 39 -8.91 -20.24 -4.80
C PRO A 39 -7.97 -20.09 -6.01
N ASN A 40 -8.03 -18.95 -6.70
CA ASN A 40 -7.26 -18.71 -7.93
C ASN A 40 -5.75 -18.95 -7.76
N ILE A 41 -5.19 -18.60 -6.60
CA ILE A 41 -3.77 -18.83 -6.30
C ILE A 41 -3.43 -20.31 -6.31
N VAL A 42 -4.27 -21.14 -5.67
CA VAL A 42 -4.09 -22.60 -5.69
C VAL A 42 -4.25 -23.14 -7.11
N GLY A 43 -5.21 -22.60 -7.86
CA GLY A 43 -5.42 -22.97 -9.27
C GLY A 43 -4.17 -22.73 -10.14
N LEU A 44 -3.50 -21.59 -9.99
CA LEU A 44 -2.27 -21.28 -10.72
C LEU A 44 -1.10 -22.19 -10.31
N ILE A 45 -0.97 -22.51 -9.02
CA ILE A 45 0.05 -23.44 -8.53
C ILE A 45 -0.20 -24.85 -9.10
N LEU A 46 -1.46 -25.33 -9.05
CA LEU A 46 -1.82 -26.64 -9.61
C LEU A 46 -1.63 -26.70 -11.13
N ALA A 47 -1.94 -25.62 -11.84
CA ALA A 47 -1.64 -25.52 -13.26
C ALA A 47 -0.13 -25.62 -13.51
N GLY A 48 0.70 -24.97 -12.70
CA GLY A 48 2.16 -25.09 -12.75
C GLY A 48 2.66 -26.52 -12.51
N VAL A 49 2.06 -27.24 -11.57
CA VAL A 49 2.34 -28.68 -11.34
C VAL A 49 2.03 -29.48 -12.61
N ALA A 50 0.87 -29.23 -13.23
CA ALA A 50 0.44 -29.99 -14.41
C ALA A 50 1.35 -29.74 -15.63
N VAL A 51 1.71 -28.47 -15.91
CA VAL A 51 2.50 -28.13 -17.12
C VAL A 51 4.00 -28.25 -16.92
N GLY A 52 4.46 -28.34 -15.67
CA GLY A 52 5.87 -28.40 -15.31
C GLY A 52 6.57 -29.72 -15.65
N PRO A 53 7.89 -29.81 -15.37
CA PRO A 53 8.73 -30.96 -15.72
C PRO A 53 8.27 -32.28 -15.09
N TYR A 54 7.56 -32.20 -13.96
CA TYR A 54 7.08 -33.36 -13.23
C TYR A 54 5.59 -33.70 -13.49
N GLY A 55 4.93 -32.90 -14.35
CA GLY A 55 3.57 -33.17 -14.84
C GLY A 55 3.60 -33.64 -16.30
N PHE A 56 2.92 -32.90 -17.17
CA PHE A 56 2.91 -33.20 -18.61
C PHE A 56 4.19 -32.81 -19.35
N ASN A 57 5.17 -32.24 -18.66
CA ASN A 57 6.45 -31.77 -19.22
C ASN A 57 6.30 -30.83 -20.42
N LEU A 58 5.29 -29.94 -20.39
CA LEU A 58 5.04 -28.96 -21.45
C LEU A 58 6.02 -27.80 -21.38
N LEU A 59 6.36 -27.35 -20.16
CA LEU A 59 7.29 -26.26 -19.91
C LEU A 59 8.52 -26.76 -19.16
N ALA A 60 9.70 -26.45 -19.72
CA ALA A 60 10.94 -26.56 -18.97
C ALA A 60 11.10 -25.37 -18.03
N ARG A 61 11.70 -25.60 -16.88
CA ARG A 61 12.13 -24.54 -15.99
C ARG A 61 13.51 -24.03 -16.47
N ASP A 62 13.50 -23.27 -17.56
CA ASP A 62 14.70 -22.65 -18.11
C ASP A 62 15.08 -21.36 -17.33
N ALA A 63 16.25 -20.79 -17.65
CA ALA A 63 16.73 -19.56 -17.02
C ALA A 63 15.76 -18.38 -17.20
N SER A 64 15.06 -18.30 -18.33
CA SER A 64 14.09 -17.25 -18.60
C SER A 64 12.90 -17.36 -17.67
N PHE A 65 12.35 -18.56 -17.48
CA PHE A 65 11.24 -18.80 -16.56
C PHE A 65 11.65 -18.51 -15.10
N GLU A 66 12.87 -18.86 -14.75
CA GLU A 66 13.40 -18.60 -13.40
C GLU A 66 13.54 -17.10 -13.11
N ILE A 67 14.02 -16.29 -14.08
CA ILE A 67 14.13 -14.84 -13.94
C ILE A 67 12.75 -14.21 -13.69
N PHE A 68 11.74 -14.53 -14.50
CA PHE A 68 10.39 -14.01 -14.32
C PHE A 68 9.75 -14.44 -12.99
N GLY A 69 9.99 -15.68 -12.57
CA GLY A 69 9.55 -16.18 -11.27
C GLY A 69 10.21 -15.44 -10.09
N GLN A 70 11.52 -15.18 -10.17
CA GLN A 70 12.25 -14.41 -9.16
C GLN A 70 11.77 -12.95 -9.11
N VAL A 71 11.63 -12.27 -10.24
CA VAL A 71 11.08 -10.92 -10.30
C VAL A 71 9.65 -10.91 -9.75
N GLY A 72 8.86 -11.95 -10.03
CA GLY A 72 7.48 -12.07 -9.55
C GLY A 72 7.36 -12.11 -8.03
N ILE A 73 8.23 -12.85 -7.34
CA ILE A 73 8.20 -12.87 -5.87
C ILE A 73 8.69 -11.54 -5.26
N LEU A 74 9.71 -10.91 -5.86
CA LEU A 74 10.18 -9.59 -5.43
C LEU A 74 9.08 -8.55 -5.59
N TYR A 75 8.38 -8.59 -6.71
CA TYR A 75 7.26 -7.70 -7.00
C TYR A 75 6.10 -7.90 -6.01
N LEU A 76 5.76 -9.14 -5.72
CA LEU A 76 4.73 -9.48 -4.73
C LEU A 76 5.06 -8.91 -3.35
N MET A 77 6.31 -9.03 -2.93
CA MET A 77 6.75 -8.52 -1.62
C MET A 77 6.80 -6.99 -1.58
N PHE A 78 7.22 -6.37 -2.66
CA PHE A 78 7.16 -4.92 -2.82
C PHE A 78 5.71 -4.41 -2.75
N LEU A 79 4.80 -5.03 -3.50
CA LEU A 79 3.38 -4.68 -3.51
C LEU A 79 2.77 -4.82 -2.11
N ALA A 80 3.05 -5.94 -1.42
CA ALA A 80 2.62 -6.16 -0.04
C ALA A 80 3.06 -5.02 0.89
N ALA A 81 4.31 -4.56 0.76
CA ALA A 81 4.86 -3.50 1.60
C ALA A 81 4.26 -2.12 1.29
N VAL A 82 3.99 -1.82 0.02
CA VAL A 82 3.39 -0.55 -0.39
C VAL A 82 1.93 -0.45 0.01
N GLU A 83 1.18 -1.55 0.03
CA GLU A 83 -0.23 -1.58 0.43
C GLU A 83 -0.45 -1.40 1.95
N ILE A 84 0.57 -1.60 2.78
CA ILE A 84 0.46 -1.48 4.22
C ILE A 84 0.41 -0.01 4.63
N ASP A 85 -0.61 0.36 5.40
CA ASP A 85 -0.66 1.68 6.03
C ASP A 85 0.41 1.80 7.12
N MET A 86 1.33 2.75 6.92
CA MET A 86 2.44 3.03 7.84
C MET A 86 1.99 3.47 9.23
N TYR A 87 0.78 4.01 9.36
CA TYR A 87 0.20 4.35 10.67
C TYR A 87 -0.14 3.07 11.45
N HIS A 88 -0.86 2.12 10.83
CA HIS A 88 -1.18 0.84 11.45
C HIS A 88 0.07 0.01 11.73
N LEU A 89 1.07 0.07 10.86
CA LEU A 89 2.35 -0.59 11.07
C LEU A 89 3.06 -0.08 12.34
N ARG A 90 3.17 1.25 12.49
CA ARG A 90 3.80 1.87 13.67
C ARG A 90 3.01 1.63 14.95
N LYS A 91 1.70 1.59 14.88
CA LYS A 91 0.85 1.30 16.06
C LYS A 91 1.05 -0.14 16.56
N ASN A 92 1.29 -1.09 15.66
CA ASN A 92 1.33 -2.53 15.97
C ASN A 92 2.75 -3.14 15.92
N TYR A 93 3.83 -2.36 15.70
CA TYR A 93 5.18 -2.93 15.50
C TYR A 93 5.66 -3.81 16.66
N ARG A 94 5.39 -3.41 17.93
CA ARG A 94 5.78 -4.20 19.10
C ARG A 94 5.13 -5.58 19.09
N MET A 95 3.84 -5.63 18.76
CA MET A 95 3.11 -6.89 18.61
C MET A 95 3.61 -7.70 17.41
N GLY A 96 3.96 -7.03 16.31
CA GLY A 96 4.56 -7.67 15.14
C GLY A 96 5.91 -8.31 15.46
N VAL A 97 6.79 -7.61 16.18
CA VAL A 97 8.08 -8.16 16.62
C VAL A 97 7.88 -9.34 17.58
N ALA A 98 7.01 -9.20 18.58
CA ALA A 98 6.69 -10.28 19.52
C ALA A 98 6.12 -11.51 18.79
N PHE A 99 5.22 -11.29 17.83
CA PHE A 99 4.67 -12.37 17.00
C PHE A 99 5.75 -13.02 16.12
N GLY A 100 6.66 -12.24 15.54
CA GLY A 100 7.79 -12.75 14.77
C GLY A 100 8.71 -13.65 15.61
N LEU A 101 9.01 -13.24 16.83
CA LEU A 101 9.74 -14.07 17.80
C LEU A 101 8.97 -15.37 18.12
N LEU A 102 7.67 -15.29 18.37
CA LEU A 102 6.84 -16.49 18.64
C LEU A 102 6.82 -17.45 17.45
N THR A 103 6.68 -16.92 16.22
CA THR A 103 6.65 -17.75 15.00
C THR A 103 8.01 -18.30 14.61
N PHE A 104 9.09 -17.85 15.22
CA PHE A 104 10.42 -18.46 15.12
C PHE A 104 10.69 -19.41 16.30
N LEU A 105 10.55 -18.95 17.54
CA LEU A 105 10.93 -19.72 18.73
C LEU A 105 10.08 -20.97 18.96
N ILE A 106 8.76 -20.93 18.67
CA ILE A 106 7.90 -22.11 18.86
C ILE A 106 8.22 -23.21 17.84
N PRO A 107 8.34 -22.93 16.51
CA PRO A 107 8.83 -23.93 15.58
C PRO A 107 10.24 -24.41 15.87
N ALA A 108 11.15 -23.56 16.33
CA ALA A 108 12.49 -23.97 16.73
C ALA A 108 12.46 -24.87 17.98
N GLY A 109 11.80 -24.43 19.05
CA GLY A 109 11.79 -25.14 20.33
C GLY A 109 11.11 -26.52 20.27
N ILE A 110 10.03 -26.64 19.50
CA ILE A 110 9.31 -27.91 19.32
C ILE A 110 9.88 -28.70 18.13
N GLY A 111 10.24 -28.01 17.04
CA GLY A 111 10.69 -28.62 15.80
C GLY A 111 12.07 -29.29 15.93
N ILE A 112 13.03 -28.68 16.66
CA ILE A 112 14.36 -29.28 16.83
C ILE A 112 14.28 -30.67 17.48
N PRO A 113 13.71 -30.80 18.70
CA PRO A 113 13.65 -32.13 19.33
C PRO A 113 12.76 -33.10 18.55
N LEU A 114 11.61 -32.66 18.02
CA LEU A 114 10.72 -33.53 17.26
C LEU A 114 11.42 -34.08 16.01
N THR A 115 12.15 -33.25 15.27
CA THR A 115 12.91 -33.66 14.08
C THR A 115 14.05 -34.61 14.45
N HIS A 116 14.78 -34.29 15.53
CA HIS A 116 15.87 -35.14 16.01
C HIS A 116 15.42 -36.56 16.33
N TYR A 117 14.34 -36.70 17.11
CA TYR A 117 13.84 -38.03 17.53
C TYR A 117 13.01 -38.72 16.45
N ALA A 118 12.16 -38.02 15.70
CA ALA A 118 11.28 -38.64 14.71
C ALA A 118 11.98 -38.97 13.40
N LEU A 119 12.94 -38.15 12.95
CA LEU A 119 13.68 -38.40 11.71
C LEU A 119 15.10 -38.93 11.96
N HIS A 120 15.47 -39.19 13.21
CA HIS A 120 16.82 -39.69 13.61
C HIS A 120 17.97 -38.86 13.03
N THR A 121 17.84 -37.53 13.05
CA THR A 121 18.82 -36.58 12.49
C THR A 121 19.79 -36.09 13.55
N GLY A 122 21.00 -35.67 13.13
CA GLY A 122 21.92 -34.95 14.00
C GLY A 122 21.36 -33.59 14.46
N TRP A 123 21.84 -33.07 15.58
CA TRP A 123 21.36 -31.78 16.14
C TRP A 123 21.47 -30.62 15.14
N THR A 124 22.59 -30.52 14.42
CA THR A 124 22.82 -29.48 13.40
C THR A 124 21.78 -29.55 12.28
N SER A 125 21.51 -30.77 11.78
CA SER A 125 20.46 -31.01 10.76
C SER A 125 19.07 -30.67 11.30
N SER A 126 18.80 -30.98 12.58
CA SER A 126 17.52 -30.66 13.23
C SER A 126 17.31 -29.15 13.35
N VAL A 127 18.35 -28.38 13.67
CA VAL A 127 18.30 -26.91 13.69
C VAL A 127 18.01 -26.35 12.30
N LEU A 128 18.67 -26.87 11.27
CA LEU A 128 18.40 -26.48 9.88
C LEU A 128 16.94 -26.72 9.50
N ILE A 129 16.41 -27.91 9.75
CA ILE A 129 15.03 -28.27 9.42
C ILE A 129 14.04 -27.42 10.23
N ALA A 130 14.33 -27.16 11.51
CA ALA A 130 13.50 -26.30 12.34
C ALA A 130 13.50 -24.85 11.87
N SER A 131 14.63 -24.33 11.35
CA SER A 131 14.67 -23.01 10.71
C SER A 131 13.76 -22.94 9.48
N MET A 132 13.65 -24.05 8.73
CA MET A 132 12.71 -24.18 7.61
C MET A 132 11.24 -24.17 8.08
N TYR A 133 10.93 -24.76 9.25
CA TYR A 133 9.59 -24.67 9.85
C TYR A 133 9.27 -23.25 10.28
N ALA A 134 10.23 -22.55 10.82
CA ALA A 134 10.08 -21.18 11.31
C ALA A 134 9.91 -20.18 10.16
N SER A 135 10.69 -20.33 9.08
CA SER A 135 10.60 -19.45 7.91
C SER A 135 9.25 -19.57 7.21
N HIS A 136 8.77 -18.47 6.65
CA HIS A 136 7.55 -18.44 5.84
C HIS A 136 7.60 -17.30 4.84
N THR A 137 6.83 -17.43 3.78
CA THR A 137 6.71 -16.44 2.71
C THR A 137 5.25 -16.06 2.54
N LEU A 138 4.95 -14.78 2.35
CA LEU A 138 3.59 -14.26 2.23
C LEU A 138 2.93 -14.62 0.89
N ILE A 139 2.97 -15.90 0.47
CA ILE A 139 2.41 -16.35 -0.82
C ILE A 139 0.92 -16.06 -0.93
N SER A 140 0.18 -16.15 0.18
CA SER A 140 -1.26 -15.88 0.22
C SER A 140 -1.61 -14.41 0.41
N TYR A 141 -0.62 -13.49 0.43
CA TYR A 141 -0.89 -12.04 0.55
C TYR A 141 -1.79 -11.48 -0.57
N PRO A 142 -1.73 -11.92 -1.84
CA PRO A 142 -2.67 -11.48 -2.87
C PRO A 142 -4.14 -11.72 -2.54
N VAL A 143 -4.45 -12.72 -1.70
CA VAL A 143 -5.82 -12.91 -1.18
C VAL A 143 -6.21 -11.75 -0.29
N VAL A 144 -5.32 -11.34 0.62
CA VAL A 144 -5.55 -10.21 1.55
C VAL A 144 -5.78 -8.91 0.79
N SER A 145 -4.92 -8.61 -0.18
CA SER A 145 -5.03 -7.45 -1.06
C SER A 145 -6.36 -7.44 -1.82
N ARG A 146 -6.71 -8.55 -2.45
CA ARG A 146 -7.97 -8.71 -3.21
C ARG A 146 -9.23 -8.44 -2.36
N PHE A 147 -9.24 -8.80 -1.07
CA PHE A 147 -10.35 -8.54 -0.17
C PHE A 147 -10.26 -7.18 0.55
N GLY A 148 -9.23 -6.36 0.26
CA GLY A 148 -9.02 -5.05 0.87
C GLY A 148 -8.69 -5.11 2.36
N LEU A 149 -8.03 -6.19 2.81
CA LEU A 149 -7.71 -6.44 4.23
C LEU A 149 -6.27 -6.09 4.59
N SER A 150 -5.53 -5.39 3.73
CA SER A 150 -4.10 -5.03 3.94
C SER A 150 -3.88 -4.26 5.26
N ASN A 151 -4.87 -3.49 5.71
CA ASN A 151 -4.82 -2.71 6.95
C ASN A 151 -5.47 -3.42 8.15
N ASN A 152 -5.93 -4.66 8.00
CA ASN A 152 -6.44 -5.44 9.12
C ASN A 152 -5.33 -5.68 10.14
N ARG A 153 -5.65 -5.55 11.44
CA ARG A 153 -4.68 -5.64 12.53
C ARG A 153 -3.91 -6.96 12.54
N GLY A 154 -4.59 -8.08 12.32
CA GLY A 154 -3.96 -9.40 12.24
C GLY A 154 -2.99 -9.52 11.07
N VAL A 155 -3.34 -8.95 9.90
CA VAL A 155 -2.49 -8.91 8.71
C VAL A 155 -1.22 -8.08 8.97
N VAL A 156 -1.36 -6.87 9.51
CA VAL A 156 -0.23 -5.99 9.83
C VAL A 156 0.73 -6.67 10.80
N ILE A 157 0.21 -7.32 11.86
CA ILE A 157 1.03 -8.08 12.83
C ILE A 157 1.74 -9.26 12.13
N ALA A 158 1.05 -10.01 11.28
CA ALA A 158 1.62 -11.14 10.56
C ALA A 158 2.75 -10.71 9.61
N VAL A 159 2.55 -9.63 8.87
CA VAL A 159 3.56 -9.10 7.93
C VAL A 159 4.78 -8.56 8.67
N CYS A 160 4.60 -7.78 9.75
CA CYS A 160 5.71 -7.38 10.61
C CYS A 160 6.47 -8.57 11.18
N GLY A 161 5.74 -9.57 11.65
CA GLY A 161 6.31 -10.80 12.22
C GLY A 161 7.08 -11.62 11.19
N THR A 162 6.67 -11.59 9.92
CA THR A 162 7.37 -12.28 8.84
C THR A 162 8.81 -11.77 8.68
N ILE A 163 9.03 -10.46 8.75
CA ILE A 163 10.37 -9.88 8.63
C ILE A 163 11.29 -10.45 9.71
N VAL A 164 10.82 -10.44 10.95
CA VAL A 164 11.59 -10.92 12.11
C VAL A 164 11.85 -12.43 12.01
N ALA A 165 10.82 -13.21 11.70
CA ALA A 165 10.94 -14.66 11.63
C ALA A 165 11.85 -15.14 10.48
N VAL A 166 11.77 -14.51 9.30
CA VAL A 166 12.63 -14.83 8.16
C VAL A 166 14.07 -14.44 8.44
N LEU A 167 14.29 -13.27 9.06
CA LEU A 167 15.62 -12.83 9.46
C LEU A 167 16.27 -13.83 10.42
N LEU A 168 15.57 -14.23 11.48
CA LEU A 168 16.08 -15.20 12.46
C LEU A 168 16.31 -16.59 11.82
N ALA A 169 15.46 -17.00 10.87
CA ALA A 169 15.64 -18.25 10.16
C ALA A 169 16.88 -18.23 9.24
N LEU A 170 17.18 -17.10 8.62
CA LEU A 170 18.40 -16.92 7.82
C LEU A 170 19.65 -16.88 8.68
N LEU A 171 19.60 -16.21 9.83
CA LEU A 171 20.70 -16.24 10.80
C LEU A 171 20.98 -17.67 11.27
N ALA A 172 19.92 -18.45 11.59
CA ALA A 172 20.06 -19.86 11.97
C ALA A 172 20.63 -20.70 10.83
N LEU A 173 20.23 -20.45 9.57
CA LEU A 173 20.79 -21.12 8.39
C LEU A 173 22.27 -20.81 8.21
N ALA A 174 22.64 -19.52 8.28
CA ALA A 174 24.04 -19.10 8.13
C ALA A 174 24.93 -19.76 9.18
N GLU A 175 24.47 -19.76 10.43
CA GLU A 175 25.21 -20.37 11.54
C GLU A 175 25.35 -21.89 11.40
N VAL A 176 24.30 -22.59 10.95
CA VAL A 176 24.36 -24.03 10.68
C VAL A 176 25.39 -24.37 9.61
N VAL A 177 25.48 -23.56 8.55
CA VAL A 177 26.47 -23.73 7.48
C VAL A 177 27.88 -23.46 8.01
N GLU A 178 28.04 -22.38 8.80
CA GLU A 178 29.35 -22.04 9.39
C GLU A 178 29.86 -23.12 10.33
N VAL A 179 29.00 -23.60 11.25
CA VAL A 179 29.36 -24.73 12.15
C VAL A 179 29.71 -25.98 11.36
N ARG A 180 29.11 -26.21 10.19
CA ARG A 180 29.44 -27.36 9.32
C ARG A 180 30.79 -27.22 8.63
N VAL A 181 31.18 -25.99 8.26
CA VAL A 181 32.42 -25.68 7.54
C VAL A 181 33.59 -25.49 8.49
N SER A 182 33.43 -24.68 9.53
CA SER A 182 34.48 -24.29 10.48
C SER A 182 34.60 -25.21 11.71
N GLY A 183 33.54 -25.95 12.01
CA GLY A 183 33.48 -26.85 13.17
C GLY A 183 33.18 -26.16 14.50
N HIS A 184 33.02 -24.83 14.53
CA HIS A 184 32.74 -24.05 15.74
C HIS A 184 31.74 -22.92 15.46
N PHE A 185 31.09 -22.44 16.53
CA PHE A 185 30.14 -21.34 16.48
C PHE A 185 30.94 -20.01 16.45
N ASP A 186 30.68 -19.16 15.42
CA ASP A 186 31.36 -17.87 15.28
C ASP A 186 30.41 -16.69 15.52
N VAL A 187 30.42 -16.17 16.75
CA VAL A 187 29.64 -14.99 17.14
C VAL A 187 30.04 -13.74 16.35
N LEU A 188 31.32 -13.66 15.90
CA LEU A 188 31.80 -12.48 15.19
C LEU A 188 31.18 -12.36 13.80
N SER A 189 31.07 -13.45 13.06
CA SER A 189 30.39 -13.51 11.75
C SER A 189 28.93 -13.07 11.88
N LEU A 190 28.25 -13.51 12.92
CA LEU A 190 26.86 -13.15 13.19
C LEU A 190 26.69 -11.66 13.53
N LEU A 191 27.60 -11.09 14.31
CA LEU A 191 27.63 -9.65 14.61
C LEU A 191 27.94 -8.82 13.35
N LEU A 192 28.86 -9.26 12.51
CA LEU A 192 29.19 -8.59 11.24
C LEU A 192 27.97 -8.56 10.31
N LEU A 193 27.25 -9.67 10.17
CA LEU A 193 26.00 -9.72 9.38
C LEU A 193 24.95 -8.74 9.90
N LEU A 194 24.79 -8.63 11.24
CA LEU A 194 23.86 -7.66 11.83
C LEU A 194 24.30 -6.20 11.56
N VAL A 195 25.61 -5.92 11.61
CA VAL A 195 26.14 -4.58 11.28
C VAL A 195 25.90 -4.25 9.81
N GLU A 196 26.20 -5.16 8.90
CA GLU A 196 25.96 -4.99 7.46
C GLU A 196 24.47 -4.76 7.16
N MET A 197 23.60 -5.49 7.83
CA MET A 197 22.15 -5.29 7.74
C MET A 197 21.72 -3.88 8.23
N CYS A 198 22.29 -3.40 9.33
CA CYS A 198 22.03 -2.05 9.82
C CYS A 198 22.53 -0.99 8.84
N ILE A 199 23.72 -1.15 8.27
CA ILE A 199 24.27 -0.26 7.25
C ILE A 199 23.38 -0.23 6.02
N TYR A 200 22.93 -1.39 5.54
CA TYR A 200 22.01 -1.52 4.43
C TYR A 200 20.68 -0.79 4.72
N ALA A 201 20.07 -1.07 5.87
CA ALA A 201 18.79 -0.47 6.24
C ALA A 201 18.90 1.06 6.35
N LEU A 202 19.96 1.57 6.96
CA LEU A 202 20.22 3.01 7.05
C LEU A 202 20.50 3.61 5.67
N GLY A 203 21.31 2.96 4.84
CA GLY A 203 21.67 3.41 3.49
C GLY A 203 20.46 3.53 2.58
N VAL A 204 19.64 2.48 2.45
CA VAL A 204 18.42 2.47 1.66
C VAL A 204 17.38 3.43 2.25
N GLY A 205 17.17 3.40 3.57
CA GLY A 205 16.21 4.27 4.25
C GLY A 205 16.52 5.76 4.14
N TRP A 206 17.81 6.12 4.01
CA TRP A 206 18.25 7.50 3.86
C TRP A 206 18.30 7.97 2.39
N SER A 207 18.82 7.13 1.47
CA SER A 207 19.05 7.50 0.08
C SER A 207 17.78 7.46 -0.77
N PHE A 208 16.99 6.37 -0.69
CA PHE A 208 15.83 6.17 -1.56
C PHE A 208 14.77 7.28 -1.46
N PRO A 209 14.38 7.75 -0.26
CA PRO A 209 13.42 8.85 -0.17
C PRO A 209 13.93 10.16 -0.79
N ARG A 210 15.25 10.40 -0.74
CA ARG A 210 15.85 11.62 -1.34
C ARG A 210 15.87 11.53 -2.84
N ILE A 211 16.32 10.39 -3.37
CA ILE A 211 16.41 10.15 -4.82
C ILE A 211 14.99 10.17 -5.43
N THR A 212 14.02 9.50 -4.79
CA THR A 212 12.63 9.44 -5.26
C THR A 212 11.99 10.82 -5.29
N ARG A 213 12.17 11.61 -4.23
CA ARG A 213 11.65 12.99 -4.21
C ARG A 213 12.28 13.85 -5.31
N TRP A 214 13.60 13.74 -5.51
CA TRP A 214 14.29 14.47 -6.58
C TRP A 214 13.75 14.06 -7.95
N PHE A 215 13.58 12.76 -8.20
CA PHE A 215 13.12 12.25 -9.49
C PHE A 215 11.66 12.65 -9.77
N PHE A 216 10.75 12.51 -8.80
CA PHE A 216 9.31 12.82 -8.95
C PHE A 216 9.06 14.33 -9.14
N ARG A 217 9.94 15.18 -8.61
CA ARG A 217 9.88 16.63 -8.90
C ARG A 217 10.28 16.97 -10.32
N LYS A 218 11.18 16.18 -10.91
CA LYS A 218 11.71 16.44 -12.24
C LYS A 218 10.89 15.80 -13.35
N THR A 219 10.21 14.68 -13.04
CA THR A 219 9.50 13.85 -14.03
C THR A 219 8.08 13.57 -13.55
N SER A 220 7.10 14.07 -14.29
CA SER A 220 5.67 13.81 -14.07
C SER A 220 5.13 12.66 -14.93
N ASP A 221 5.93 12.09 -15.85
CA ASP A 221 5.53 10.97 -16.69
C ASP A 221 5.32 9.70 -15.83
N PRO A 222 4.09 9.16 -15.80
CA PRO A 222 3.77 8.01 -15.00
C PRO A 222 4.47 6.71 -15.41
N VAL A 223 4.88 6.57 -16.69
CA VAL A 223 5.63 5.40 -17.16
C VAL A 223 7.06 5.46 -16.61
N MET A 224 7.69 6.63 -16.68
CA MET A 224 9.03 6.84 -16.12
C MET A 224 9.04 6.67 -14.60
N GLN A 225 8.00 7.12 -13.89
CA GLN A 225 7.86 6.92 -12.45
C GLN A 225 7.74 5.43 -12.11
N PHE A 226 6.95 4.66 -12.87
CA PHE A 226 6.82 3.21 -12.69
C PHE A 226 8.16 2.49 -12.88
N ILE A 227 8.88 2.77 -13.99
CA ILE A 227 10.18 2.16 -14.29
C ILE A 227 11.19 2.52 -13.18
N PHE A 228 11.21 3.76 -12.73
CA PHE A 228 12.08 4.24 -11.67
C PHE A 228 11.84 3.48 -10.35
N ILE A 229 10.60 3.34 -9.92
CA ILE A 229 10.24 2.60 -8.70
C ILE A 229 10.68 1.14 -8.82
N LEU A 230 10.37 0.48 -9.96
CA LEU A 230 10.76 -0.90 -10.18
C LEU A 230 12.30 -1.06 -10.14
N THR A 231 13.02 -0.12 -10.73
CA THR A 231 14.49 -0.10 -10.67
C THR A 231 15.00 -0.01 -9.24
N LEU A 232 14.45 0.89 -8.42
CA LEU A 232 14.86 1.01 -7.01
C LEU A 232 14.58 -0.27 -6.22
N VAL A 233 13.44 -0.93 -6.46
CA VAL A 233 13.11 -2.20 -5.81
C VAL A 233 14.12 -3.28 -6.17
N LEU A 234 14.49 -3.42 -7.44
CA LEU A 234 15.47 -4.41 -7.89
C LEU A 234 16.88 -4.08 -7.39
N VAL A 235 17.26 -2.80 -7.34
CA VAL A 235 18.54 -2.36 -6.75
C VAL A 235 18.58 -2.70 -5.25
N ALA A 236 17.52 -2.41 -4.48
CA ALA A 236 17.47 -2.78 -3.07
C ALA A 236 17.57 -4.29 -2.87
N SER A 237 16.89 -5.07 -3.71
CA SER A 237 16.94 -6.54 -3.67
C SER A 237 18.33 -7.07 -3.97
N THR A 238 19.01 -6.49 -4.96
CA THR A 238 20.39 -6.87 -5.33
C THR A 238 21.38 -6.52 -4.22
N LEU A 239 21.27 -5.30 -3.65
CA LEU A 239 22.11 -4.89 -2.52
C LEU A 239 21.89 -5.79 -1.29
N ALA A 240 20.64 -6.15 -0.98
CA ALA A 240 20.34 -7.09 0.10
C ALA A 240 21.04 -8.44 -0.13
N ARG A 241 20.98 -8.96 -1.36
CA ARG A 241 21.62 -10.24 -1.71
C ARG A 241 23.14 -10.17 -1.60
N MET A 242 23.76 -9.03 -1.93
CA MET A 242 25.24 -8.85 -1.84
C MET A 242 25.77 -8.95 -0.41
N ILE A 243 24.95 -8.60 0.60
CA ILE A 243 25.29 -8.69 2.02
C ILE A 243 24.76 -9.99 2.68
N GLY A 244 24.41 -11.01 1.89
CA GLY A 244 23.94 -12.30 2.40
C GLY A 244 22.47 -12.34 2.85
N LEU A 245 21.70 -11.25 2.68
CA LEU A 245 20.25 -11.26 2.94
C LEU A 245 19.47 -11.81 1.74
N GLU A 246 18.26 -12.29 1.98
CA GLU A 246 17.36 -12.62 0.88
C GLU A 246 16.91 -11.38 0.11
N ALA A 247 16.97 -11.45 -1.22
CA ALA A 247 16.49 -10.40 -2.12
C ALA A 247 15.03 -9.98 -1.83
N ILE A 248 14.21 -10.92 -1.35
CA ILE A 248 12.81 -10.73 -0.96
C ILE A 248 12.67 -9.67 0.15
N LEU A 249 13.55 -9.71 1.16
CA LEU A 249 13.58 -8.71 2.24
C LEU A 249 13.95 -7.33 1.70
N GLY A 250 14.87 -7.27 0.73
CA GLY A 250 15.25 -6.03 0.06
C GLY A 250 14.08 -5.39 -0.68
N ALA A 251 13.33 -6.17 -1.45
CA ALA A 251 12.12 -5.70 -2.15
C ALA A 251 11.06 -5.20 -1.17
N PHE A 252 10.82 -5.94 -0.10
CA PHE A 252 9.85 -5.57 0.93
C PHE A 252 10.27 -4.28 1.64
N TYR A 253 11.55 -4.16 2.05
CA TYR A 253 12.04 -2.96 2.71
C TYR A 253 12.00 -1.74 1.79
N ALA A 254 12.36 -1.88 0.52
CA ALA A 254 12.19 -0.82 -0.48
C ALA A 254 10.74 -0.38 -0.57
N GLY A 255 9.78 -1.31 -0.58
CA GLY A 255 8.35 -1.01 -0.57
C GLY A 255 7.92 -0.19 0.64
N LEU A 256 8.39 -0.54 1.85
CA LEU A 256 8.11 0.24 3.06
C LEU A 256 8.68 1.66 3.00
N VAL A 257 9.91 1.80 2.49
CA VAL A 257 10.58 3.10 2.36
C VAL A 257 9.91 3.99 1.32
N LEU A 258 9.46 3.39 0.20
CA LEU A 258 8.82 4.08 -0.92
C LEU A 258 7.31 4.27 -0.74
N ASN A 259 6.68 3.59 0.21
CA ASN A 259 5.24 3.60 0.46
C ASN A 259 4.63 5.01 0.47
N ARG A 260 5.29 5.98 1.13
CA ARG A 260 4.81 7.36 1.21
C ARG A 260 4.79 8.11 -0.12
N PHE A 261 5.52 7.66 -1.15
CA PHE A 261 5.54 8.26 -2.49
C PHE A 261 4.56 7.58 -3.45
N ILE A 262 3.91 6.51 -2.99
CA ILE A 262 2.97 5.71 -3.78
C ILE A 262 1.64 5.65 -3.01
N PRO A 263 0.89 6.76 -2.95
CA PRO A 263 -0.41 6.76 -2.28
C PRO A 263 -1.32 5.68 -2.86
N SER A 264 -2.10 5.02 -2.01
CA SER A 264 -2.92 3.84 -2.35
C SER A 264 -3.90 4.07 -3.51
N ARG A 265 -4.30 5.32 -3.74
CA ARG A 265 -5.20 5.72 -4.84
C ARG A 265 -4.51 6.47 -5.99
N SER A 266 -3.17 6.51 -6.01
CA SER A 266 -2.46 7.16 -7.10
C SER A 266 -2.52 6.34 -8.39
N ALA A 267 -2.43 7.01 -9.54
CA ALA A 267 -2.29 6.37 -10.86
C ALA A 267 -1.08 5.42 -10.91
N LEU A 268 -0.01 5.77 -10.19
CA LEU A 268 1.19 4.94 -10.07
C LEU A 268 0.88 3.63 -9.34
N MET A 269 0.13 3.68 -8.21
CA MET A 269 -0.26 2.48 -7.46
C MET A 269 -1.13 1.54 -8.31
N GLN A 270 -2.08 2.08 -9.07
CA GLN A 270 -2.92 1.25 -9.96
C GLN A 270 -2.09 0.53 -11.02
N ARG A 271 -1.10 1.20 -11.63
CA ARG A 271 -0.21 0.58 -12.61
C ARG A 271 0.67 -0.50 -11.98
N ILE A 272 1.23 -0.21 -10.80
CA ILE A 272 2.00 -1.20 -10.04
C ILE A 272 1.13 -2.42 -9.73
N SER A 273 -0.07 -2.22 -9.21
CA SER A 273 -0.99 -3.33 -8.89
C SER A 273 -1.42 -4.09 -10.15
N PHE A 274 -1.71 -3.39 -11.25
CA PHE A 274 -2.10 -4.03 -12.52
C PHE A 274 -1.00 -4.95 -13.05
N VAL A 275 0.22 -4.43 -13.22
CA VAL A 275 1.34 -5.21 -13.78
C VAL A 275 1.70 -6.39 -12.87
N GLY A 276 1.70 -6.17 -11.56
CA GLY A 276 1.96 -7.22 -10.57
C GLY A 276 0.95 -8.36 -10.66
N ASN A 277 -0.33 -8.03 -10.62
CA ASN A 277 -1.41 -9.02 -10.59
C ASN A 277 -1.66 -9.67 -11.97
N ALA A 278 -1.39 -8.97 -13.07
CA ALA A 278 -1.61 -9.50 -14.41
C ALA A 278 -0.49 -10.44 -14.89
N ILE A 279 0.77 -10.17 -14.53
CA ILE A 279 1.92 -10.88 -15.11
C ILE A 279 2.81 -11.50 -14.03
N PHE A 280 3.43 -10.68 -13.18
CA PHE A 280 4.53 -11.12 -12.33
C PHE A 280 4.11 -12.12 -11.25
N ILE A 281 3.01 -11.87 -10.55
CA ILE A 281 2.51 -12.74 -9.48
C ILE A 281 2.01 -14.09 -10.04
N PRO A 282 1.19 -14.14 -11.11
CA PRO A 282 0.82 -15.41 -11.72
C PRO A 282 2.01 -16.21 -12.26
N TYR A 283 2.98 -15.56 -12.90
CA TYR A 283 4.19 -16.21 -13.37
C TYR A 283 4.96 -16.88 -12.23
N PHE A 284 5.12 -16.18 -11.10
CA PHE A 284 5.73 -16.73 -9.89
C PHE A 284 4.94 -17.94 -9.35
N LEU A 285 3.60 -17.86 -9.28
CA LEU A 285 2.78 -18.94 -8.74
C LEU A 285 2.85 -20.22 -9.62
N ILE A 286 2.85 -20.07 -10.94
CA ILE A 286 3.06 -21.17 -11.89
C ILE A 286 4.46 -21.76 -11.67
N GLY A 287 5.49 -20.90 -11.53
CA GLY A 287 6.87 -21.31 -11.28
C GLY A 287 7.05 -22.10 -9.98
N VAL A 288 6.34 -21.71 -8.91
CA VAL A 288 6.29 -22.48 -7.66
C VAL A 288 5.67 -23.85 -7.89
N GLY A 289 4.58 -23.93 -8.67
CA GLY A 289 3.95 -25.20 -9.05
C GLY A 289 4.91 -26.13 -9.80
N MET A 290 5.68 -25.60 -10.74
CA MET A 290 6.64 -26.38 -11.53
C MET A 290 7.79 -27.01 -10.71
N LEU A 291 8.07 -26.49 -9.51
CA LEU A 291 9.06 -27.08 -8.59
C LEU A 291 8.58 -28.38 -7.93
N ILE A 292 7.30 -28.64 -7.96
CA ILE A 292 6.67 -29.70 -7.20
C ILE A 292 6.76 -31.01 -7.98
N ASN A 293 7.54 -31.94 -7.45
CA ASN A 293 7.63 -33.29 -8.00
C ASN A 293 6.62 -34.23 -7.33
N VAL A 294 5.49 -34.45 -8.01
CA VAL A 294 4.41 -35.30 -7.50
C VAL A 294 4.82 -36.79 -7.45
N HIS A 295 5.74 -37.22 -8.30
CA HIS A 295 6.21 -38.62 -8.35
C HIS A 295 7.07 -39.01 -7.14
N VAL A 296 7.55 -38.03 -6.38
CA VAL A 296 8.32 -38.27 -5.16
C VAL A 296 7.51 -39.03 -4.11
N ILE A 297 6.20 -38.77 -4.04
CA ILE A 297 5.30 -39.43 -3.09
C ILE A 297 5.21 -40.95 -3.34
N SER A 298 5.44 -41.39 -4.58
CA SER A 298 5.39 -42.82 -4.96
C SER A 298 6.72 -43.56 -4.79
N ARG A 299 7.83 -42.88 -4.41
CA ARG A 299 9.18 -43.47 -4.34
C ARG A 299 9.45 -44.32 -3.10
N GLY A 300 8.53 -44.37 -2.12
CA GLY A 300 8.69 -45.26 -0.96
C GLY A 300 8.16 -44.67 0.36
N TRP A 301 7.99 -45.57 1.35
CA TRP A 301 7.48 -45.22 2.68
C TRP A 301 8.37 -44.23 3.46
N GLY A 302 9.69 -44.21 3.22
CA GLY A 302 10.64 -43.30 3.87
C GLY A 302 10.33 -41.83 3.54
N VAL A 303 10.15 -41.52 2.25
CA VAL A 303 9.79 -40.17 1.79
C VAL A 303 8.42 -39.75 2.31
N ALA A 304 7.41 -40.64 2.25
CA ALA A 304 6.07 -40.35 2.74
C ALA A 304 6.05 -40.06 4.24
N TYR A 305 6.77 -40.85 5.05
CA TYR A 305 6.91 -40.64 6.48
C TYR A 305 7.60 -39.30 6.80
N THR A 306 8.74 -39.03 6.14
CA THR A 306 9.48 -37.77 6.31
C THR A 306 8.62 -36.56 5.93
N ALA A 307 7.92 -36.62 4.81
CA ALA A 307 7.00 -35.58 4.37
C ALA A 307 5.87 -35.34 5.36
N LEU A 308 5.29 -36.40 5.90
CA LEU A 308 4.22 -36.32 6.91
C LEU A 308 4.72 -35.65 8.19
N VAL A 309 5.86 -36.12 8.73
CA VAL A 309 6.45 -35.56 9.96
C VAL A 309 6.81 -34.09 9.77
N MET A 310 7.49 -33.74 8.68
CA MET A 310 7.89 -32.37 8.40
C MET A 310 6.67 -31.44 8.23
N THR A 311 5.65 -31.91 7.49
CA THR A 311 4.43 -31.12 7.25
C THR A 311 3.62 -30.92 8.53
N ALA A 312 3.39 -32.00 9.29
CA ALA A 312 2.66 -31.93 10.54
C ALA A 312 3.34 -31.03 11.57
N THR A 313 4.69 -31.13 11.67
CA THR A 313 5.48 -30.27 12.56
C THR A 313 5.41 -28.81 12.11
N ALA A 314 5.60 -28.54 10.82
CA ALA A 314 5.57 -27.18 10.29
C ALA A 314 4.21 -26.50 10.52
N LEU A 315 3.11 -27.16 10.18
CA LEU A 315 1.76 -26.62 10.35
C LEU A 315 1.34 -26.57 11.81
N GLY A 316 1.63 -27.61 12.59
CA GLY A 316 1.28 -27.70 14.01
C GLY A 316 1.97 -26.62 14.84
N THR A 317 3.28 -26.44 14.67
CA THR A 317 4.03 -25.41 15.41
C THR A 317 3.60 -23.99 15.01
N LYS A 318 3.31 -23.74 13.73
CA LYS A 318 2.74 -22.46 13.26
C LYS A 318 1.35 -22.22 13.85
N TRP A 319 0.49 -23.24 13.89
CA TRP A 319 -0.82 -23.09 14.49
C TRP A 319 -0.74 -22.74 15.99
N ILE A 320 0.18 -23.37 16.74
CA ILE A 320 0.45 -23.03 18.15
C ILE A 320 0.96 -21.58 18.27
N ALA A 321 1.93 -21.18 17.44
CA ALA A 321 2.49 -19.83 17.45
C ALA A 321 1.40 -18.77 17.22
N VAL A 322 0.54 -18.99 16.23
CA VAL A 322 -0.57 -18.08 15.92
C VAL A 322 -1.65 -18.09 17.01
N LEU A 323 -1.92 -19.24 17.65
CA LEU A 323 -2.86 -19.34 18.77
C LEU A 323 -2.38 -18.51 19.97
N VAL A 324 -1.08 -18.59 20.30
CA VAL A 324 -0.46 -17.77 21.35
C VAL A 324 -0.50 -16.29 20.95
N GLY A 325 -0.10 -15.97 19.71
CA GLY A 325 -0.13 -14.61 19.18
C GLY A 325 -1.53 -13.98 19.20
N GLN A 326 -2.56 -14.76 18.87
CA GLN A 326 -3.96 -14.33 18.98
C GLN A 326 -4.32 -13.90 20.40
N ARG A 327 -3.98 -14.74 21.41
CA ARG A 327 -4.30 -14.42 22.80
C ARG A 327 -3.56 -13.18 23.31
N VAL A 328 -2.29 -13.07 22.97
CA VAL A 328 -1.46 -11.92 23.37
C VAL A 328 -1.94 -10.63 22.72
N ALA A 329 -2.34 -10.68 21.45
CA ALA A 329 -2.79 -9.50 20.69
C ALA A 329 -4.30 -9.23 20.83
N GLY A 330 -5.09 -10.10 21.46
CA GLY A 330 -6.55 -9.94 21.60
C GLY A 330 -7.29 -9.94 20.27
N LEU A 331 -6.91 -10.82 19.34
CA LEU A 331 -7.47 -10.91 18.00
C LEU A 331 -8.66 -11.86 17.91
N SER A 332 -9.51 -11.66 16.90
CA SER A 332 -10.64 -12.53 16.60
C SER A 332 -10.21 -13.93 16.10
N ARG A 333 -11.15 -14.88 16.08
CA ARG A 333 -10.90 -16.23 15.55
C ARG A 333 -10.59 -16.23 14.05
N ASP A 334 -11.20 -15.32 13.31
CA ASP A 334 -10.99 -15.22 11.86
C ASP A 334 -9.67 -14.52 11.52
N GLU A 335 -9.27 -13.51 12.30
CA GLU A 335 -7.93 -12.92 12.20
C GLU A 335 -6.85 -13.96 12.52
N ARG A 336 -7.05 -14.83 13.51
CA ARG A 336 -6.15 -15.96 13.77
C ARG A 336 -6.01 -16.87 12.56
N ARG A 337 -7.13 -17.28 11.94
CA ARG A 337 -7.11 -18.14 10.74
C ARG A 337 -6.40 -17.47 9.58
N LEU A 338 -6.59 -16.16 9.41
CA LEU A 338 -5.92 -15.37 8.40
C LEU A 338 -4.41 -15.29 8.66
N MET A 339 -3.99 -15.00 9.90
CA MET A 339 -2.58 -15.01 10.30
C MET A 339 -1.94 -16.38 10.10
N PHE A 340 -2.64 -17.47 10.43
CA PHE A 340 -2.17 -18.83 10.19
C PHE A 340 -1.95 -19.08 8.69
N GLY A 341 -2.90 -18.67 7.83
CA GLY A 341 -2.75 -18.78 6.40
C GLY A 341 -1.57 -17.96 5.86
N LEU A 342 -1.39 -16.72 6.33
CA LEU A 342 -0.27 -15.86 5.92
C LEU A 342 1.10 -16.41 6.33
N THR A 343 1.19 -17.07 7.50
CA THR A 343 2.47 -17.54 8.05
C THR A 343 2.77 -19.02 7.81
N SER A 344 1.85 -19.77 7.16
CA SER A 344 2.06 -21.18 6.82
C SER A 344 2.70 -21.39 5.45
N GLY A 345 2.61 -20.41 4.52
CA GLY A 345 3.18 -20.51 3.18
C GLY A 345 4.71 -20.60 3.21
N LYS A 346 5.27 -21.47 2.37
CA LYS A 346 6.71 -21.68 2.25
C LYS A 346 7.11 -21.61 0.78
N ALA A 347 8.27 -20.99 0.49
CA ALA A 347 8.77 -20.84 -0.87
C ALA A 347 10.31 -20.79 -0.92
N ALA A 348 10.86 -19.77 -1.54
CA ALA A 348 12.26 -19.64 -1.92
C ALA A 348 13.25 -19.89 -0.77
N ALA A 349 13.03 -19.28 0.40
CA ALA A 349 13.90 -19.48 1.56
C ALA A 349 13.97 -20.93 2.02
N THR A 350 12.82 -21.60 2.06
CA THR A 350 12.76 -23.02 2.44
C THR A 350 13.44 -23.90 1.40
N ILE A 351 13.26 -23.60 0.10
CA ILE A 351 13.91 -24.34 -0.99
C ILE A 351 15.42 -24.13 -0.93
N ALA A 352 15.88 -22.89 -0.76
CA ALA A 352 17.30 -22.57 -0.65
C ALA A 352 17.94 -23.30 0.55
N ALA A 353 17.30 -23.25 1.73
CA ALA A 353 17.77 -23.97 2.90
C ALA A 353 17.82 -25.50 2.68
N THR A 354 16.85 -26.06 1.96
CA THR A 354 16.82 -27.48 1.59
C THR A 354 18.00 -27.83 0.67
N MET A 355 18.23 -27.04 -0.38
CA MET A 355 19.32 -27.28 -1.33
C MET A 355 20.70 -27.15 -0.68
N ILE A 356 20.89 -26.10 0.14
CA ILE A 356 22.12 -25.88 0.90
C ILE A 356 22.34 -27.05 1.87
N GLY A 357 21.32 -27.43 2.63
CA GLY A 357 21.41 -28.55 3.55
C GLY A 357 21.77 -29.89 2.87
N TYR A 358 21.25 -30.14 1.68
CA TYR A 358 21.61 -31.31 0.88
C TYR A 358 23.05 -31.24 0.36
N GLN A 359 23.48 -30.09 -0.17
CA GLN A 359 24.86 -29.88 -0.68
C GLN A 359 25.91 -30.06 0.40
N TYR A 360 25.66 -29.62 1.64
CA TYR A 360 26.57 -29.78 2.77
C TYR A 360 26.43 -31.14 3.50
N GLY A 361 25.59 -32.05 2.97
CA GLY A 361 25.36 -33.38 3.55
C GLY A 361 24.66 -33.37 4.90
N LEU A 362 23.89 -32.32 5.19
CA LEU A 362 23.07 -32.18 6.39
C LEU A 362 21.70 -32.82 6.23
N LEU A 363 21.21 -32.94 5.00
CA LEU A 363 19.92 -33.55 4.66
C LEU A 363 20.13 -34.76 3.77
N THR A 364 19.34 -35.81 4.00
CA THR A 364 19.23 -36.96 3.11
C THR A 364 18.36 -36.66 1.89
N GLU A 365 18.41 -37.50 0.86
CA GLU A 365 17.51 -37.36 -0.30
C GLU A 365 16.04 -37.43 0.10
N ASP A 366 15.68 -38.32 1.03
CA ASP A 366 14.33 -38.45 1.54
C ASP A 366 13.84 -37.18 2.26
N MET A 367 14.73 -36.50 3.01
CA MET A 367 14.41 -35.22 3.68
C MET A 367 14.26 -34.08 2.68
N MET A 368 15.12 -34.03 1.66
CA MET A 368 15.00 -33.06 0.59
C MET A 368 13.64 -33.21 -0.13
N ASN A 369 13.31 -34.43 -0.50
CA ASN A 369 12.04 -34.75 -1.15
C ASN A 369 10.83 -34.48 -0.22
N GLY A 370 10.95 -34.85 1.05
CA GLY A 370 9.94 -34.56 2.08
C GLY A 370 9.69 -33.07 2.28
N ALA A 371 10.75 -32.25 2.22
CA ALA A 371 10.64 -30.79 2.28
C ALA A 371 9.86 -30.21 1.09
N VAL A 372 10.06 -30.73 -0.13
CA VAL A 372 9.30 -30.32 -1.32
C VAL A 372 7.82 -30.61 -1.15
N VAL A 373 7.45 -31.78 -0.64
CA VAL A 373 6.05 -32.14 -0.34
C VAL A 373 5.48 -31.24 0.77
N MET A 374 6.26 -30.97 1.82
CA MET A 374 5.88 -30.04 2.88
C MET A 374 5.57 -28.64 2.31
N ILE A 375 6.40 -28.13 1.42
CA ILE A 375 6.19 -26.81 0.77
C ILE A 375 4.86 -26.81 0.04
N LEU A 376 4.56 -27.83 -0.77
CA LEU A 376 3.30 -27.94 -1.50
C LEU A 376 2.10 -27.88 -0.57
N VAL A 377 2.07 -28.78 0.44
CA VAL A 377 0.94 -28.86 1.37
C VAL A 377 0.78 -27.56 2.16
N CYS A 378 1.87 -26.98 2.63
CA CYS A 378 1.87 -25.70 3.32
C CYS A 378 1.30 -24.57 2.44
N CYS A 379 1.66 -24.51 1.16
CA CYS A 379 1.12 -23.49 0.23
C CYS A 379 -0.39 -23.65 -0.01
N ILE A 380 -0.86 -24.90 -0.16
CA ILE A 380 -2.29 -25.18 -0.32
C ILE A 380 -3.07 -24.79 0.94
N VAL A 381 -2.59 -25.23 2.11
CA VAL A 381 -3.22 -24.90 3.41
C VAL A 381 -3.21 -23.38 3.64
N ALA A 382 -2.09 -22.71 3.36
CA ALA A 382 -1.96 -21.26 3.47
C ALA A 382 -3.00 -20.53 2.63
N SER A 383 -3.12 -20.89 1.36
CA SER A 383 -4.04 -20.23 0.42
C SER A 383 -5.51 -20.49 0.79
N VAL A 384 -5.87 -21.73 1.11
CA VAL A 384 -7.25 -22.08 1.49
C VAL A 384 -7.66 -21.46 2.81
N SER A 385 -6.76 -21.46 3.81
CA SER A 385 -7.01 -20.83 5.11
C SER A 385 -7.18 -19.33 4.98
N SER A 386 -6.31 -18.66 4.21
CA SER A 386 -6.39 -17.23 3.96
C SER A 386 -7.66 -16.83 3.21
N ASP A 387 -8.04 -17.55 2.16
CA ASP A 387 -9.25 -17.24 1.38
C ASP A 387 -10.52 -17.37 2.23
N ARG A 388 -10.65 -18.47 3.00
CA ARG A 388 -11.81 -18.66 3.89
C ARG A 388 -11.89 -17.59 4.97
N ALA A 389 -10.76 -17.31 5.62
CA ALA A 389 -10.71 -16.31 6.69
C ALA A 389 -10.96 -14.89 6.16
N ALA A 390 -10.37 -14.53 5.02
CA ALA A 390 -10.57 -13.23 4.40
C ALA A 390 -12.04 -12.99 4.01
N ARG A 391 -12.71 -14.01 3.45
CA ARG A 391 -14.15 -13.95 3.16
C ARG A 391 -14.98 -13.74 4.43
N SER A 392 -14.70 -14.49 5.50
CA SER A 392 -15.42 -14.37 6.77
C SER A 392 -15.26 -12.97 7.37
N ILE A 393 -14.03 -12.45 7.41
CA ILE A 393 -13.74 -11.09 7.89
C ILE A 393 -14.46 -10.05 7.03
N ARG A 394 -14.43 -10.18 5.70
CA ARG A 394 -15.10 -9.22 4.82
C ARG A 394 -16.62 -9.22 5.01
N ILE A 395 -17.24 -10.39 5.17
CA ILE A 395 -18.67 -10.51 5.46
C ILE A 395 -19.00 -9.84 6.80
N SER A 396 -18.20 -10.10 7.86
CA SER A 396 -18.45 -9.48 9.17
C SER A 396 -18.25 -7.96 9.16
N LEU A 397 -17.25 -7.46 8.42
CA LEU A 397 -17.06 -6.02 8.23
C LEU A 397 -18.22 -5.39 7.46
N SER A 398 -18.68 -6.02 6.36
CA SER A 398 -19.83 -5.52 5.60
C SER A 398 -21.13 -5.54 6.41
N ALA A 399 -21.33 -6.55 7.27
CA ALA A 399 -22.45 -6.60 8.18
C ALA A 399 -22.37 -5.48 9.24
N ALA A 400 -21.18 -5.27 9.83
CA ALA A 400 -20.97 -4.18 10.78
C ALA A 400 -21.08 -2.78 10.12
N GLU A 401 -20.63 -2.63 8.86
CA GLU A 401 -20.83 -1.41 8.07
C GLU A 401 -22.33 -1.15 7.81
N LEU A 402 -23.14 -2.21 7.61
CA LEU A 402 -24.60 -2.10 7.45
C LEU A 402 -25.31 -1.79 8.77
N GLU A 403 -24.87 -2.37 9.89
CA GLU A 403 -25.43 -2.10 11.22
C GLU A 403 -24.97 -0.77 11.81
N SER A 404 -23.73 -0.37 11.55
CA SER A 404 -23.14 0.89 12.00
C SER A 404 -23.26 2.02 10.98
N ALA A 405 -23.87 1.76 9.80
CA ALA A 405 -24.20 2.83 8.88
C ALA A 405 -25.06 3.83 9.64
N PRO A 406 -24.56 5.04 9.96
CA PRO A 406 -25.43 6.06 10.50
C PRO A 406 -26.56 6.20 9.48
N PRO A 407 -27.81 6.41 9.90
CA PRO A 407 -28.92 6.61 8.99
C PRO A 407 -28.43 7.62 7.97
N LEU A 408 -28.52 7.30 6.67
CA LEU A 408 -28.01 8.06 5.52
C LEU A 408 -28.06 9.58 5.79
N LYS A 409 -27.13 10.07 6.59
CA LYS A 409 -26.96 11.50 6.83
C LYS A 409 -26.24 12.03 5.61
N ALA A 410 -27.02 12.70 4.78
CA ALA A 410 -26.60 13.57 3.70
C ALA A 410 -25.70 12.87 2.66
N GLY A 411 -26.23 12.72 1.45
CA GLY A 411 -25.57 12.15 0.28
C GLY A 411 -24.11 12.56 0.16
N PHE A 412 -23.29 11.67 -0.37
CA PHE A 412 -21.87 11.93 -0.59
C PHE A 412 -21.63 13.30 -1.22
N ALA A 413 -20.57 13.98 -0.79
CA ALA A 413 -20.26 15.29 -1.31
C ALA A 413 -20.11 15.26 -2.84
N ARG A 414 -20.92 16.07 -3.52
CA ARG A 414 -20.80 16.33 -4.96
C ARG A 414 -19.80 17.43 -5.16
N GLN A 415 -18.68 17.08 -5.78
CA GLN A 415 -17.51 17.95 -5.88
C GLN A 415 -17.37 18.50 -7.28
N ILE A 416 -17.17 19.83 -7.39
CA ILE A 416 -16.78 20.51 -8.62
C ILE A 416 -15.32 20.92 -8.51
N VAL A 417 -14.53 20.64 -9.55
CA VAL A 417 -13.14 21.08 -9.67
C VAL A 417 -13.05 22.07 -10.85
N ALA A 418 -12.88 23.33 -10.54
CA ALA A 418 -12.78 24.39 -11.57
C ALA A 418 -11.33 24.48 -12.07
N VAL A 419 -11.16 24.28 -13.37
CA VAL A 419 -9.85 24.27 -14.07
C VAL A 419 -9.85 25.22 -15.25
N SER A 420 -8.72 25.88 -15.50
CA SER A 420 -8.58 26.80 -16.63
C SER A 420 -7.17 26.79 -17.25
N ASN A 421 -6.20 26.14 -16.60
CA ASN A 421 -4.81 26.10 -17.04
C ASN A 421 -4.31 24.65 -17.08
N PRO A 422 -3.86 24.15 -18.25
CA PRO A 422 -3.37 22.79 -18.42
C PRO A 422 -2.23 22.41 -17.46
N LEU A 423 -1.35 23.36 -17.11
CA LEU A 423 -0.22 23.12 -16.23
C LEU A 423 -0.59 22.86 -14.76
N THR A 424 -1.78 23.28 -14.34
CA THR A 424 -2.24 23.12 -12.94
C THR A 424 -3.41 22.17 -12.79
N ALA A 425 -4.09 21.82 -13.88
CA ALA A 425 -5.33 21.03 -13.87
C ALA A 425 -5.14 19.66 -13.21
N GLU A 426 -4.06 18.96 -13.52
CA GLU A 426 -3.75 17.65 -12.91
C GLU A 426 -3.53 17.77 -11.40
N GLY A 427 -2.70 18.73 -10.96
CA GLY A 427 -2.37 18.92 -9.55
C GLY A 427 -3.58 19.28 -8.69
N ILE A 428 -4.49 20.13 -9.23
CA ILE A 428 -5.72 20.52 -8.55
C ILE A 428 -6.67 19.32 -8.42
N MET A 429 -6.85 18.56 -9.50
CA MET A 429 -7.69 17.38 -9.49
C MET A 429 -7.14 16.32 -8.53
N ARG A 430 -5.85 16.05 -8.54
CA ARG A 430 -5.23 15.11 -7.59
C ARG A 430 -5.41 15.57 -6.14
N MET A 431 -5.23 16.87 -5.85
CA MET A 431 -5.49 17.42 -4.50
C MET A 431 -6.94 17.18 -4.08
N ALA A 432 -7.90 17.47 -4.97
CA ALA A 432 -9.31 17.22 -4.72
C ALA A 432 -9.60 15.74 -4.45
N MET A 433 -8.99 14.83 -5.20
CA MET A 433 -9.18 13.38 -5.03
C MET A 433 -8.57 12.87 -3.72
N PHE A 434 -7.41 13.35 -3.32
CA PHE A 434 -6.80 12.96 -2.04
C PHE A 434 -7.56 13.50 -0.82
N MET A 435 -8.25 14.63 -0.96
CA MET A 435 -9.15 15.17 0.09
C MET A 435 -10.50 14.45 0.16
N ARG A 436 -10.91 13.79 -0.92
CA ARG A 436 -12.22 13.16 -1.06
C ARG A 436 -12.35 11.94 -0.13
N ASN A 437 -13.59 11.71 0.37
CA ASN A 437 -13.91 10.50 1.10
C ASN A 437 -13.67 9.26 0.20
N PRO A 438 -12.88 8.28 0.63
CA PRO A 438 -12.64 7.05 -0.10
C PRO A 438 -13.89 6.27 -0.54
N LEU A 439 -14.93 6.32 0.23
CA LEU A 439 -16.20 5.61 -0.05
C LEU A 439 -17.14 6.38 -0.98
N ASN A 440 -16.78 7.61 -1.36
CA ASN A 440 -17.63 8.43 -2.21
C ASN A 440 -17.58 7.95 -3.67
N THR A 441 -18.68 7.41 -4.17
CA THR A 441 -18.83 6.89 -5.54
C THR A 441 -19.44 7.92 -6.53
N GLU A 442 -19.87 9.10 -6.04
CA GLU A 442 -20.41 10.14 -6.92
C GLU A 442 -19.37 10.61 -7.95
N PRO A 443 -19.76 10.91 -9.19
CA PRO A 443 -18.79 11.43 -10.17
C PRO A 443 -18.28 12.82 -9.76
N VAL A 444 -17.00 13.09 -10.01
CA VAL A 444 -16.46 14.44 -9.89
C VAL A 444 -16.79 15.25 -11.14
N THR A 445 -17.10 16.54 -11.00
CA THR A 445 -17.36 17.42 -12.14
C THR A 445 -16.15 18.34 -12.37
N ALA A 446 -15.45 18.16 -13.48
CA ALA A 446 -14.44 19.12 -13.95
C ALA A 446 -15.15 20.24 -14.70
N LEU A 447 -14.90 21.49 -14.29
CA LEU A 447 -15.58 22.67 -14.82
C LEU A 447 -14.59 23.65 -15.45
N PHE A 448 -14.86 24.06 -16.67
CA PHE A 448 -14.22 25.22 -17.31
C PHE A 448 -15.27 26.28 -17.62
N VAL A 449 -15.08 27.50 -17.11
CA VAL A 449 -15.96 28.64 -17.41
C VAL A 449 -15.30 29.52 -18.46
N ARG A 450 -15.92 29.57 -19.65
CA ARG A 450 -15.50 30.40 -20.78
C ARG A 450 -16.14 31.79 -20.67
N ARG A 451 -15.34 32.86 -20.74
CA ARG A 451 -15.85 34.23 -20.64
C ARG A 451 -16.03 34.93 -21.99
N ASN A 452 -15.24 34.54 -22.96
CA ASN A 452 -15.20 35.13 -24.31
C ASN A 452 -14.85 34.03 -25.33
N ASP A 453 -14.92 34.39 -26.60
CA ASP A 453 -14.62 33.47 -27.69
C ASP A 453 -13.14 33.51 -28.11
N ASP A 454 -12.22 33.81 -27.18
CA ASP A 454 -10.78 33.70 -27.44
C ASP A 454 -10.40 32.23 -27.72
N PRO A 455 -9.90 31.95 -28.95
CA PRO A 455 -9.60 30.57 -29.35
C PRO A 455 -8.51 29.91 -28.49
N VAL A 456 -7.51 30.70 -28.04
CA VAL A 456 -6.38 30.20 -27.24
C VAL A 456 -6.86 29.80 -25.86
N LEU A 457 -7.59 30.68 -25.16
CA LEU A 457 -8.13 30.42 -23.84
C LEU A 457 -9.16 29.26 -23.85
N THR A 458 -9.94 29.17 -24.92
CA THR A 458 -10.90 28.08 -25.09
C THR A 458 -10.21 26.74 -25.30
N ARG A 459 -9.14 26.69 -26.10
CA ARG A 459 -8.32 25.50 -26.31
C ARG A 459 -7.67 25.04 -25.01
N ASP A 460 -7.01 25.97 -24.29
CA ASP A 460 -6.34 25.66 -23.01
C ASP A 460 -7.36 25.17 -21.96
N GLY A 461 -8.55 25.77 -21.93
CA GLY A 461 -9.63 25.35 -21.04
C GLY A 461 -10.12 23.92 -21.32
N ARG A 462 -10.35 23.58 -22.59
CA ARG A 462 -10.73 22.23 -23.00
C ARG A 462 -9.64 21.20 -22.73
N GLN A 463 -8.38 21.56 -22.98
CA GLN A 463 -7.25 20.72 -22.63
C GLN A 463 -7.16 20.52 -21.12
N SER A 464 -7.42 21.56 -20.32
CA SER A 464 -7.46 21.45 -18.85
C SER A 464 -8.54 20.50 -18.37
N LEU A 465 -9.74 20.50 -18.98
CA LEU A 465 -10.81 19.55 -18.68
C LEU A 465 -10.37 18.11 -18.96
N GLN A 466 -9.77 17.85 -20.11
CA GLN A 466 -9.27 16.52 -20.46
C GLN A 466 -8.22 16.02 -19.47
N ILE A 467 -7.22 16.86 -19.15
CA ILE A 467 -6.16 16.53 -18.18
C ILE A 467 -6.77 16.25 -16.80
N ALA A 468 -7.69 17.10 -16.34
CA ALA A 468 -8.34 16.92 -15.04
C ALA A 468 -9.15 15.62 -14.98
N CYS A 469 -9.95 15.32 -16.01
CA CYS A 469 -10.71 14.07 -16.02
C CYS A 469 -9.82 12.82 -16.14
N SER A 470 -8.80 12.86 -16.99
CA SER A 470 -7.82 11.75 -17.04
C SER A 470 -7.13 11.54 -15.69
N ALA A 471 -6.86 12.60 -14.93
CA ALA A 471 -6.30 12.49 -13.58
C ALA A 471 -7.28 11.85 -12.59
N ALA A 472 -8.59 12.18 -12.64
CA ALA A 472 -9.60 11.58 -11.80
C ALA A 472 -9.85 10.10 -12.16
N GLU A 473 -9.97 9.80 -13.44
CA GLU A 473 -10.17 8.44 -13.96
C GLU A 473 -8.97 7.53 -13.65
N SER A 474 -7.74 8.08 -13.68
CA SER A 474 -6.54 7.36 -13.26
C SER A 474 -6.51 7.02 -11.76
N MET A 475 -7.41 7.61 -10.96
CA MET A 475 -7.62 7.34 -9.55
C MET A 475 -8.94 6.59 -9.29
N ASP A 476 -9.49 5.97 -10.32
CA ASP A 476 -10.74 5.18 -10.28
C ASP A 476 -11.99 5.99 -9.89
N VAL A 477 -11.99 7.28 -10.23
CA VAL A 477 -13.14 8.17 -10.01
C VAL A 477 -13.70 8.63 -11.34
N SER A 478 -14.99 8.36 -11.57
CA SER A 478 -15.68 8.84 -12.77
C SER A 478 -15.71 10.37 -12.81
N CYS A 479 -15.38 10.94 -13.98
CA CYS A 479 -15.33 12.38 -14.18
C CYS A 479 -16.32 12.84 -15.24
N ARG A 480 -16.99 13.96 -14.95
CA ARG A 480 -17.89 14.65 -15.88
C ARG A 480 -17.25 15.94 -16.36
N ASN A 481 -17.09 16.10 -17.66
CA ASN A 481 -16.63 17.35 -18.27
C ASN A 481 -17.78 18.34 -18.45
N VAL A 482 -17.61 19.57 -17.94
CA VAL A 482 -18.58 20.66 -18.10
C VAL A 482 -17.86 21.89 -18.60
N GLU A 483 -18.21 22.36 -19.82
CA GLU A 483 -17.85 23.67 -20.34
C GLU A 483 -19.06 24.60 -20.21
N ARG A 484 -18.89 25.75 -19.55
CA ARG A 484 -19.94 26.73 -19.36
C ARG A 484 -19.54 28.09 -19.91
N PHE A 485 -20.40 28.74 -20.62
CA PHE A 485 -20.22 30.15 -20.98
C PHE A 485 -20.87 31.03 -19.93
N ASP A 486 -20.10 31.97 -19.37
CA ASP A 486 -20.61 32.98 -18.46
C ASP A 486 -19.67 34.22 -18.50
N LEU A 487 -20.24 35.40 -18.41
CA LEU A 487 -19.46 36.65 -18.40
C LEU A 487 -18.62 36.81 -17.14
N ASN A 488 -19.06 36.18 -16.04
CA ASN A 488 -18.36 36.13 -14.75
C ASN A 488 -18.04 34.68 -14.36
N VAL A 489 -16.77 34.37 -14.21
CA VAL A 489 -16.30 33.01 -13.86
C VAL A 489 -16.97 32.51 -12.57
N MET A 490 -17.07 33.35 -11.55
CA MET A 490 -17.63 32.92 -10.26
C MET A 490 -19.15 32.74 -10.31
N ALA A 491 -19.85 33.53 -11.13
CA ALA A 491 -21.25 33.32 -11.42
C ALA A 491 -21.46 31.97 -12.15
N GLY A 492 -20.63 31.71 -13.17
CA GLY A 492 -20.63 30.41 -13.87
C GLY A 492 -20.40 29.22 -12.93
N VAL A 493 -19.41 29.31 -12.03
CA VAL A 493 -19.15 28.29 -11.01
C VAL A 493 -20.38 28.10 -10.11
N THR A 494 -20.95 29.18 -9.59
CA THR A 494 -22.12 29.10 -8.69
C THR A 494 -23.35 28.51 -9.38
N ASN A 495 -23.57 28.87 -10.66
CA ASN A 495 -24.69 28.33 -11.44
C ASN A 495 -24.56 26.81 -11.63
N VAL A 496 -23.33 26.33 -11.96
CA VAL A 496 -23.05 24.91 -12.09
C VAL A 496 -23.15 24.20 -10.73
N MET A 497 -22.72 24.83 -9.62
CA MET A 497 -22.91 24.26 -8.27
C MET A 497 -24.39 24.02 -7.97
N ARG A 498 -25.29 24.95 -8.34
CA ARG A 498 -26.72 24.79 -8.14
C ARG A 498 -27.33 23.73 -9.07
N GLU A 499 -26.92 23.72 -10.36
CA GLU A 499 -27.41 22.78 -11.36
C GLU A 499 -27.08 21.32 -11.00
N TYR A 500 -25.87 21.08 -10.51
CA TYR A 500 -25.39 19.73 -10.14
C TYR A 500 -25.54 19.42 -8.65
N HIS A 501 -26.19 20.31 -7.88
CA HIS A 501 -26.34 20.19 -6.42
C HIS A 501 -25.00 19.92 -5.71
N ALA A 502 -23.95 20.61 -6.14
CA ALA A 502 -22.63 20.45 -5.57
C ALA A 502 -22.53 21.03 -4.17
N THR A 503 -21.91 20.29 -3.26
CA THR A 503 -21.71 20.69 -1.86
C THR A 503 -20.35 21.30 -1.60
N GLU A 504 -19.42 21.14 -2.55
CA GLU A 504 -18.08 21.71 -2.45
C GLU A 504 -17.50 22.07 -3.81
N VAL A 505 -16.64 23.07 -3.83
CA VAL A 505 -15.90 23.47 -5.02
C VAL A 505 -14.42 23.60 -4.71
N VAL A 506 -13.59 23.04 -5.61
CA VAL A 506 -12.14 23.15 -5.56
C VAL A 506 -11.66 24.03 -6.72
N ILE A 507 -10.86 25.03 -6.40
CA ILE A 507 -10.36 26.03 -7.37
C ILE A 507 -8.83 26.08 -7.31
N GLY A 508 -8.19 25.98 -8.44
CA GLY A 508 -6.76 26.18 -8.56
C GLY A 508 -6.39 27.64 -8.77
N LEU A 509 -5.32 28.05 -8.15
CA LEU A 509 -4.81 29.41 -8.27
C LEU A 509 -3.56 29.44 -9.14
N HIS A 510 -3.42 30.50 -9.93
CA HIS A 510 -2.25 30.67 -10.79
C HIS A 510 -0.96 30.85 -9.98
N ARG A 511 0.09 30.12 -10.33
CA ARG A 511 1.41 30.20 -9.67
C ARG A 511 2.04 31.59 -9.71
N ARG A 512 1.71 32.39 -10.73
CA ARG A 512 2.25 33.73 -10.98
C ARG A 512 1.41 34.88 -10.42
N SER A 513 0.21 34.59 -9.92
CA SER A 513 -0.65 35.60 -9.35
C SER A 513 -0.18 36.06 -7.95
N ASN A 514 -0.46 37.29 -7.59
CA ASN A 514 -0.24 37.78 -6.23
C ASN A 514 -1.14 36.97 -5.27
N ILE A 515 -0.61 36.50 -4.14
CA ILE A 515 -1.37 35.70 -3.14
C ILE A 515 -2.59 36.48 -2.67
N VAL A 516 -2.44 37.76 -2.42
CA VAL A 516 -3.51 38.64 -1.95
C VAL A 516 -4.69 38.63 -2.92
N ASP A 517 -4.40 38.89 -4.21
CA ASP A 517 -5.43 38.95 -5.25
C ASP A 517 -6.06 37.58 -5.55
N SER A 518 -5.27 36.52 -5.37
CA SER A 518 -5.72 35.14 -5.69
C SER A 518 -6.60 34.50 -4.63
N PHE A 519 -6.28 34.71 -3.35
CA PHE A 519 -7.02 34.09 -2.25
C PHE A 519 -8.08 35.02 -1.63
N PHE A 520 -7.89 36.33 -1.75
CA PHE A 520 -8.70 37.34 -1.07
C PHE A 520 -9.21 38.46 -1.99
N GLY A 521 -9.03 38.31 -3.31
CA GLY A 521 -9.48 39.31 -4.29
C GLY A 521 -11.01 39.26 -4.52
N ASN A 522 -11.49 40.31 -5.24
CA ASN A 522 -12.92 40.51 -5.53
C ASN A 522 -13.63 39.27 -6.10
N MET A 523 -12.96 38.44 -6.88
CA MET A 523 -13.55 37.22 -7.46
C MET A 523 -13.93 36.20 -6.39
N ILE A 524 -13.04 35.98 -5.42
CA ILE A 524 -13.30 35.04 -4.32
C ILE A 524 -14.35 35.60 -3.38
N GLU A 525 -14.31 36.89 -3.08
CA GLU A 525 -15.34 37.53 -2.26
C GLU A 525 -16.73 37.39 -2.90
N GLN A 526 -16.85 37.52 -4.21
CA GLN A 526 -18.11 37.28 -4.93
C GLN A 526 -18.57 35.83 -4.80
N LEU A 527 -17.66 34.86 -4.96
CA LEU A 527 -18.02 33.45 -4.77
C LEU A 527 -18.52 33.18 -3.35
N LEU A 528 -17.81 33.69 -2.34
CA LEU A 528 -18.17 33.49 -0.93
C LEU A 528 -19.50 34.14 -0.54
N ARG A 529 -19.89 35.22 -1.24
CA ARG A 529 -21.22 35.85 -1.09
C ARG A 529 -22.32 35.06 -1.81
N SER A 530 -21.99 34.29 -2.85
CA SER A 530 -22.98 33.59 -3.69
C SER A 530 -23.24 32.15 -3.28
N THR A 531 -22.38 31.55 -2.42
CA THR A 531 -22.54 30.18 -1.90
C THR A 531 -22.15 30.09 -0.42
N THR A 532 -22.90 29.28 0.33
CA THR A 532 -22.59 28.90 1.73
C THR A 532 -21.80 27.58 1.82
N HIS A 533 -21.71 26.83 0.71
CA HIS A 533 -21.01 25.54 0.65
C HIS A 533 -19.49 25.68 0.79
N MET A 534 -18.81 24.56 1.00
CA MET A 534 -17.38 24.55 1.18
C MET A 534 -16.63 25.00 -0.09
N VAL A 535 -15.67 25.90 0.09
CA VAL A 535 -14.78 26.38 -0.97
C VAL A 535 -13.36 26.04 -0.60
N ILE A 536 -12.68 25.28 -1.47
CA ILE A 536 -11.27 24.91 -1.32
C ILE A 536 -10.47 25.59 -2.43
N MET A 537 -9.46 26.32 -2.05
CA MET A 537 -8.55 26.97 -3.00
C MET A 537 -7.14 26.45 -2.75
N SER A 538 -6.43 26.04 -3.80
CA SER A 538 -5.10 25.49 -3.65
C SER A 538 -4.10 26.02 -4.65
N ARG A 539 -2.84 26.16 -4.21
CA ARG A 539 -1.69 26.48 -5.03
C ARG A 539 -0.51 25.62 -4.59
N CYS A 540 -0.13 24.64 -5.42
CA CYS A 540 1.01 23.78 -5.17
C CYS A 540 2.12 24.04 -6.19
N PHE A 541 3.34 24.17 -5.70
CA PHE A 541 4.55 24.30 -6.52
C PHE A 541 5.22 22.94 -6.77
N VAL A 542 4.96 21.97 -5.90
CA VAL A 542 5.45 20.60 -6.02
C VAL A 542 4.28 19.65 -6.26
N PRO A 543 4.49 18.49 -6.87
CA PRO A 543 3.46 17.45 -6.96
C PRO A 543 2.93 17.07 -5.58
N VAL A 544 1.61 16.87 -5.48
CA VAL A 544 0.91 16.64 -4.19
C VAL A 544 1.47 15.42 -3.44
N ASP A 545 1.85 14.40 -4.17
CA ASP A 545 2.45 13.14 -3.67
C ASP A 545 3.88 13.30 -3.12
N THR A 546 4.53 14.46 -3.35
CA THR A 546 5.86 14.76 -2.80
C THR A 546 5.85 15.63 -1.55
N LEU A 547 4.68 16.03 -1.07
CA LEU A 547 4.51 16.80 0.15
C LEU A 547 5.08 16.07 1.36
N ARG A 548 5.68 16.80 2.29
CA ARG A 548 6.38 16.24 3.46
C ARG A 548 5.53 16.26 4.73
N ARG A 549 4.90 17.39 5.01
CA ARG A 549 4.07 17.64 6.19
C ARG A 549 2.92 18.55 5.80
N ILE A 550 1.86 18.49 6.56
CA ILE A 550 0.69 19.36 6.42
C ILE A 550 0.55 20.17 7.70
N PHE A 551 0.59 21.49 7.59
CA PHE A 551 0.29 22.42 8.68
C PHE A 551 -1.10 22.96 8.47
N VAL A 552 -1.92 22.99 9.50
CA VAL A 552 -3.30 23.43 9.45
C VAL A 552 -3.51 24.53 10.48
N TYR A 553 -3.67 25.76 10.01
CA TYR A 553 -4.12 26.86 10.84
C TYR A 553 -5.62 26.74 11.06
N VAL A 554 -6.06 26.72 12.32
CA VAL A 554 -7.46 26.63 12.70
C VAL A 554 -7.83 27.87 13.53
N PRO A 555 -8.85 28.64 13.10
CA PRO A 555 -9.28 29.83 13.85
C PRO A 555 -9.93 29.46 15.18
N ARG A 556 -10.03 30.44 16.06
CA ARG A 556 -10.80 30.32 17.31
C ARG A 556 -12.27 30.03 17.00
N ASN A 557 -12.91 29.25 17.85
CA ASN A 557 -14.33 28.90 17.74
C ASN A 557 -14.71 28.16 16.44
N ALA A 558 -13.74 27.55 15.73
CA ALA A 558 -13.99 26.78 14.52
C ALA A 558 -14.90 25.57 14.80
N GLU A 559 -14.86 25.03 16.01
CA GLU A 559 -15.67 23.90 16.47
C GLU A 559 -17.17 24.20 16.48
N TYR A 560 -17.58 25.46 16.48
CA TYR A 560 -18.99 25.87 16.44
C TYR A 560 -19.53 26.11 15.03
N GLU A 561 -18.68 25.98 13.98
CA GLU A 561 -19.08 26.14 12.59
C GLU A 561 -19.75 24.88 12.03
N THR A 562 -20.74 25.06 11.16
CA THR A 562 -21.53 23.96 10.58
C THR A 562 -20.65 22.95 9.82
N GLY A 563 -19.63 23.45 9.10
CA GLY A 563 -18.74 22.63 8.29
C GLY A 563 -17.49 22.13 9.02
N PHE A 564 -17.50 22.09 10.37
CA PHE A 564 -16.35 21.69 11.16
C PHE A 564 -15.93 20.22 10.86
N SER A 565 -16.86 19.31 10.91
CA SER A 565 -16.61 17.89 10.64
C SER A 565 -16.16 17.63 9.21
N GLU A 566 -16.70 18.38 8.24
CA GLU A 566 -16.41 18.20 6.82
C GLU A 566 -14.96 18.56 6.48
N TRP A 567 -14.45 19.73 6.93
CA TRP A 567 -13.07 20.11 6.64
C TRP A 567 -12.07 19.21 7.37
N ILE A 568 -12.37 18.76 8.60
CA ILE A 568 -11.54 17.77 9.31
C ILE A 568 -11.44 16.49 8.49
N ALA A 569 -12.55 15.98 7.97
CA ALA A 569 -12.58 14.81 7.10
C ALA A 569 -11.70 15.01 5.85
N ARG A 570 -11.74 16.19 5.19
CA ARG A 570 -10.92 16.47 4.00
C ARG A 570 -9.43 16.49 4.31
N VAL A 571 -9.04 17.16 5.38
CA VAL A 571 -7.64 17.25 5.83
C VAL A 571 -7.12 15.89 6.30
N SER A 572 -7.94 15.16 7.04
CA SER A 572 -7.58 13.83 7.54
C SER A 572 -7.40 12.82 6.40
N ASN A 573 -8.29 12.83 5.40
CA ASN A 573 -8.15 12.00 4.20
C ASN A 573 -6.87 12.34 3.43
N LEU A 574 -6.59 13.62 3.23
CA LEU A 574 -5.34 14.06 2.58
C LEU A 574 -4.11 13.57 3.33
N GLY A 575 -4.07 13.77 4.65
CA GLY A 575 -2.97 13.32 5.49
C GLY A 575 -2.78 11.80 5.51
N ALA A 576 -3.88 11.05 5.60
CA ALA A 576 -3.89 9.60 5.59
C ALA A 576 -3.42 9.04 4.23
N GLN A 577 -3.94 9.55 3.11
CA GLN A 577 -3.60 9.07 1.77
C GLN A 577 -2.16 9.40 1.36
N LEU A 578 -1.65 10.56 1.77
CA LEU A 578 -0.25 10.95 1.53
C LEU A 578 0.73 10.38 2.57
N GLY A 579 0.23 9.74 3.64
CA GLY A 579 1.07 9.29 4.75
C GLY A 579 1.82 10.43 5.47
N CYS A 580 1.36 11.66 5.32
CA CYS A 580 1.95 12.85 5.91
C CYS A 580 1.54 13.03 7.37
N GLN A 581 2.42 13.68 8.16
CA GLN A 581 2.04 14.16 9.45
C GLN A 581 1.22 15.45 9.29
N VAL A 582 0.05 15.50 9.92
CA VAL A 582 -0.79 16.70 10.01
C VAL A 582 -0.54 17.38 11.35
N ARG A 583 -0.16 18.65 11.30
CA ARG A 583 0.10 19.47 12.48
C ARG A 583 -0.95 20.57 12.56
N PHE A 584 -1.83 20.46 13.54
CA PHE A 584 -2.86 21.47 13.78
C PHE A 584 -2.29 22.59 14.67
N LEU A 585 -2.45 23.82 14.19
CA LEU A 585 -2.10 25.06 14.91
C LEU A 585 -3.43 25.64 15.38
N CYS A 586 -3.80 25.39 16.61
CA CYS A 586 -5.13 25.71 17.16
C CYS A 586 -5.10 25.90 18.69
N MET A 587 -6.18 26.45 19.23
CA MET A 587 -6.35 26.49 20.68
C MET A 587 -6.51 25.08 21.26
N ARG A 588 -6.08 24.90 22.50
CA ARG A 588 -6.17 23.61 23.19
C ARG A 588 -7.60 23.06 23.27
N SER A 589 -8.58 23.93 23.51
CA SER A 589 -10.00 23.53 23.49
C SER A 589 -10.45 23.00 22.12
N THR A 590 -10.09 23.68 21.04
CA THR A 590 -10.41 23.25 19.67
C THR A 590 -9.68 21.95 19.29
N ALA A 591 -8.46 21.72 19.82
CA ALA A 591 -7.72 20.49 19.61
C ALA A 591 -8.46 19.25 20.12
N GLU A 592 -9.11 19.34 21.28
CA GLU A 592 -9.89 18.24 21.87
C GLU A 592 -11.08 17.86 20.97
N TYR A 593 -11.77 18.85 20.37
CA TYR A 593 -12.85 18.60 19.40
C TYR A 593 -12.34 17.99 18.09
N ILE A 594 -11.18 18.46 17.58
CA ILE A 594 -10.57 17.88 16.37
C ILE A 594 -10.18 16.44 16.65
N GLU A 595 -9.59 16.15 17.81
CA GLU A 595 -9.17 14.80 18.19
C GLU A 595 -10.37 13.85 18.24
N ALA A 596 -11.45 14.26 18.90
CA ALA A 596 -12.68 13.49 19.00
C ALA A 596 -13.23 13.15 17.61
N HIS A 597 -13.33 14.13 16.70
CA HIS A 597 -13.85 13.90 15.35
C HIS A 597 -12.95 13.01 14.49
N ILE A 598 -11.61 13.09 14.65
CA ILE A 598 -10.69 12.21 13.94
C ILE A 598 -10.83 10.76 14.44
N ASP A 599 -11.00 10.57 15.76
CA ASP A 599 -11.16 9.24 16.36
C ASP A 599 -12.54 8.63 16.04
N GLU A 600 -13.63 9.41 16.13
CA GLU A 600 -14.97 8.99 15.73
C GLU A 600 -15.04 8.63 14.22
N GLY A 601 -14.39 9.41 13.38
CA GLY A 601 -14.31 9.17 11.94
C GLY A 601 -13.38 8.03 11.55
N GLY A 602 -12.59 7.48 12.48
CA GLY A 602 -11.65 6.37 12.21
C GLY A 602 -10.51 6.73 11.27
N TYR A 603 -10.13 8.01 11.15
CA TYR A 603 -9.09 8.45 10.22
C TYR A 603 -7.69 8.02 10.68
N ALA A 604 -6.99 7.25 9.86
CA ALA A 604 -5.63 6.77 10.09
C ALA A 604 -4.57 7.84 9.78
N VAL A 605 -4.63 8.98 10.47
CA VAL A 605 -3.72 10.12 10.25
C VAL A 605 -2.79 10.35 11.43
N ARG A 606 -1.49 10.63 11.13
CA ARG A 606 -0.53 11.07 12.15
C ARG A 606 -0.78 12.53 12.46
N ARG A 607 -1.20 12.80 13.67
CA ARG A 607 -1.55 14.14 14.12
C ARG A 607 -0.61 14.66 15.19
N HIS A 608 -0.43 15.95 15.22
CA HIS A 608 0.27 16.68 16.26
C HIS A 608 -0.44 18.02 16.45
N TYR A 609 -0.60 18.43 17.68
CA TYR A 609 -1.23 19.71 18.03
C TYR A 609 -0.16 20.67 18.55
N ALA A 610 -0.18 21.90 18.05
CA ALA A 610 0.63 23.00 18.57
C ALA A 610 -0.34 24.06 19.10
N ASP A 611 -0.18 24.38 20.36
CA ASP A 611 -1.03 25.36 21.03
C ASP A 611 -0.79 26.76 20.45
N MET A 612 -1.90 27.46 20.15
CA MET A 612 -1.90 28.76 19.50
C MET A 612 -3.02 29.60 20.12
N GLU A 613 -2.63 30.56 20.93
CA GLU A 613 -3.58 31.44 21.61
C GLU A 613 -3.86 32.73 20.84
N ASN A 614 -2.89 33.19 20.04
CA ASN A 614 -2.96 34.48 19.36
C ASN A 614 -2.28 34.48 17.99
N TRP A 615 -2.37 35.62 17.29
CA TRP A 615 -1.78 35.81 15.96
C TRP A 615 -0.25 35.72 15.95
N ASP A 616 0.40 36.16 17.01
CA ASP A 616 1.87 36.12 17.11
C ASP A 616 2.38 34.68 17.19
N ASP A 617 1.63 33.80 17.87
CA ASP A 617 1.93 32.36 17.90
C ASP A 617 1.84 31.74 16.50
N PHE A 618 0.85 32.15 15.69
CA PHE A 618 0.75 31.69 14.31
C PHE A 618 1.96 32.14 13.49
N ILE A 619 2.43 33.38 13.64
CA ILE A 619 3.62 33.88 12.94
C ILE A 619 4.84 33.02 13.27
N ILE A 620 5.04 32.71 14.56
CA ILE A 620 6.15 31.87 15.03
C ILE A 620 6.04 30.44 14.50
N LEU A 621 4.87 29.81 14.66
CA LEU A 621 4.66 28.42 14.27
C LEU A 621 4.70 28.23 12.74
N SER A 622 4.20 29.20 11.99
CA SER A 622 4.20 29.16 10.53
C SER A 622 5.60 29.29 9.93
N SER A 623 6.56 29.88 10.65
CA SER A 623 7.97 29.93 10.21
C SER A 623 8.62 28.55 10.08
N GLN A 624 8.04 27.51 10.69
CA GLN A 624 8.50 26.12 10.57
C GLN A 624 8.06 25.43 9.27
N VAL A 625 7.20 26.07 8.48
CA VAL A 625 6.69 25.54 7.20
C VAL A 625 7.77 25.69 6.12
N GLY A 626 8.24 24.58 5.59
CA GLY A 626 9.22 24.56 4.50
C GLY A 626 8.57 24.59 3.10
N GLU A 627 9.38 24.72 2.06
CA GLU A 627 8.91 24.72 0.66
C GLU A 627 8.27 23.37 0.23
N ASP A 628 8.61 22.29 0.92
CA ASP A 628 8.07 20.94 0.71
C ASP A 628 6.82 20.62 1.54
N ASP A 629 6.44 21.52 2.42
CA ASP A 629 5.27 21.36 3.27
C ASP A 629 4.05 22.03 2.64
N LEU A 630 2.85 21.64 3.05
CA LEU A 630 1.60 22.28 2.70
C LEU A 630 1.08 23.04 3.92
N LEU A 631 0.85 24.34 3.77
CA LEU A 631 0.10 25.13 4.73
C LEU A 631 -1.37 25.18 4.30
N ILE A 632 -2.27 24.66 5.14
CA ILE A 632 -3.72 24.78 5.00
C ILE A 632 -4.19 25.83 6.00
N VAL A 633 -4.94 26.80 5.52
CA VAL A 633 -5.58 27.81 6.35
C VAL A 633 -7.08 27.54 6.34
N ILE A 634 -7.67 27.30 7.50
CA ILE A 634 -9.12 27.22 7.64
C ILE A 634 -9.65 28.65 7.73
N GLY A 635 -10.42 29.04 6.72
CA GLY A 635 -10.96 30.39 6.59
C GLY A 635 -12.31 30.55 7.26
N ALA A 636 -12.73 31.80 7.47
CA ALA A 636 -14.02 32.16 8.00
C ALA A 636 -14.69 33.24 7.16
N ARG A 637 -16.01 33.18 6.99
CA ARG A 637 -16.81 34.24 6.34
C ARG A 637 -17.10 35.37 7.30
N LYS A 638 -17.16 36.60 6.80
CA LYS A 638 -17.59 37.77 7.62
C LYS A 638 -18.94 37.51 8.25
N GLY A 639 -19.02 37.65 9.59
CA GLY A 639 -20.21 37.41 10.37
C GLY A 639 -20.39 35.98 10.89
N SER A 640 -19.46 35.05 10.60
CA SER A 640 -19.45 33.73 11.22
C SER A 640 -18.80 33.77 12.63
N VAL A 641 -19.03 32.73 13.43
CA VAL A 641 -18.57 32.67 14.83
C VAL A 641 -17.03 32.60 14.92
N SER A 642 -16.39 31.99 13.93
CA SER A 642 -14.95 31.83 13.85
C SER A 642 -14.22 33.00 13.19
N TYR A 643 -14.96 34.04 12.73
CA TYR A 643 -14.33 35.21 12.10
C TYR A 643 -13.69 36.11 13.15
N THR A 644 -12.38 36.34 13.04
CA THR A 644 -11.60 37.23 13.91
C THR A 644 -10.92 38.34 13.09
N GLY A 645 -10.48 39.43 13.76
CA GLY A 645 -9.74 40.51 13.12
C GLY A 645 -8.40 40.06 12.48
N ASP A 646 -7.88 38.91 12.88
CA ASP A 646 -6.64 38.35 12.34
C ASP A 646 -6.74 38.04 10.82
N TYR A 647 -7.96 37.78 10.34
CA TYR A 647 -8.21 37.55 8.91
C TYR A 647 -7.97 38.79 8.04
N GLU A 648 -8.00 40.00 8.60
CA GLU A 648 -7.68 41.21 7.86
C GLU A 648 -6.18 41.31 7.58
N ASN A 649 -5.34 40.74 8.45
CA ASN A 649 -3.89 40.73 8.34
C ASN A 649 -3.36 39.52 7.55
N MET A 650 -4.11 38.42 7.51
CA MET A 650 -3.75 37.15 6.88
C MET A 650 -3.29 37.29 5.42
N PRO A 651 -3.98 38.03 4.55
CA PRO A 651 -3.57 38.19 3.13
C PRO A 651 -2.18 38.77 2.99
N SER A 652 -1.92 39.87 3.73
CA SER A 652 -0.64 40.55 3.70
C SER A 652 0.51 39.69 4.23
N PHE A 653 0.24 38.93 5.30
CA PHE A 653 1.20 38.02 5.89
C PHE A 653 1.54 36.85 4.95
N LEU A 654 0.55 36.16 4.39
CA LEU A 654 0.74 35.08 3.45
C LEU A 654 1.43 35.58 2.17
N GLY A 655 1.07 36.78 1.69
CA GLY A 655 1.67 37.42 0.52
C GLY A 655 3.15 37.71 0.68
N ARG A 656 3.62 38.06 1.86
CA ARG A 656 5.04 38.32 2.15
C ARG A 656 5.84 37.06 2.38
N ASN A 657 5.34 36.12 3.20
CA ASN A 657 6.13 35.03 3.74
C ASN A 657 5.99 33.72 2.97
N PHE A 658 4.87 33.51 2.23
CA PHE A 658 4.54 32.22 1.60
C PHE A 658 4.50 32.25 0.08
N ARG A 659 5.26 33.14 -0.57
CA ARG A 659 5.26 33.30 -2.04
C ARG A 659 5.58 32.03 -2.81
N ARG A 660 6.48 31.19 -2.29
CA ARG A 660 6.96 29.95 -2.92
C ARG A 660 6.52 28.67 -2.21
N HIS A 661 5.64 28.78 -1.21
CA HIS A 661 5.16 27.65 -0.44
C HIS A 661 3.87 27.09 -1.03
N ASN A 662 3.62 25.80 -0.79
CA ASN A 662 2.36 25.19 -1.13
C ASN A 662 1.32 25.66 -0.11
N LEU A 663 0.21 26.17 -0.61
CA LEU A 663 -0.82 26.81 0.20
C LEU A 663 -2.20 26.33 -0.23
N ALA A 664 -3.05 26.02 0.74
CA ALA A 664 -4.47 25.80 0.52
C ALA A 664 -5.29 26.65 1.52
N LEU A 665 -6.41 27.18 1.07
CA LEU A 665 -7.40 27.84 1.91
C LEU A 665 -8.69 27.03 1.81
N ILE A 666 -9.20 26.61 2.95
CA ILE A 666 -10.48 25.91 3.07
C ILE A 666 -11.43 26.81 3.82
N ILE A 667 -12.50 27.23 3.15
CA ILE A 667 -13.60 27.97 3.77
C ILE A 667 -14.74 26.98 3.95
N PRO A 668 -15.02 26.56 5.19
CA PRO A 668 -16.05 25.56 5.48
C PRO A 668 -17.46 26.03 5.10
N GLU A 669 -18.42 25.12 5.11
CA GLU A 669 -19.83 25.47 5.08
C GLU A 669 -20.17 26.27 6.35
N GLN A 670 -20.76 27.45 6.17
CA GLN A 670 -21.14 28.36 7.23
C GLN A 670 -22.51 28.93 6.89
N PHE A 671 -23.30 29.29 7.93
CA PHE A 671 -24.68 29.77 7.80
C PHE A 671 -25.63 28.76 7.12
N GLY A 672 -25.29 27.49 7.07
CA GLY A 672 -26.18 26.45 6.58
C GLY A 672 -27.39 26.34 7.49
N ALA A 673 -28.61 26.38 6.95
CA ALA A 673 -29.79 25.97 7.69
C ALA A 673 -29.57 24.53 8.16
N LYS A 674 -29.88 24.23 9.45
CA LYS A 674 -29.97 22.83 9.91
C LYS A 674 -30.83 22.10 8.87
N ARG A 675 -30.28 21.12 8.18
CA ARG A 675 -31.07 20.28 7.27
C ARG A 675 -32.20 19.71 8.09
N GLN A 676 -33.42 20.20 7.85
CA GLN A 676 -34.61 19.59 8.40
C GLN A 676 -34.67 18.17 7.86
N ASN A 677 -34.61 17.19 8.78
CA ASN A 677 -34.86 15.80 8.48
C ASN A 677 -36.28 15.69 7.91
N GLY A 678 -36.38 15.45 6.60
CA GLY A 678 -37.57 14.96 5.93
C GLY A 678 -37.37 13.49 5.61
#